data_c3e68dfc9643da3807a4a4bd428bbae4
#
_entry.id   c3e68dfc9643da3807a4a4bd428bbae4
#
_cell.length_a   1.000
_cell.length_b   1.000
_cell.length_c   1.000
_cell.angle_alpha   90.00
_cell.angle_beta   90.00
_cell.angle_gamma   90.00
#
_symmetry.space_group_name_H-M   'P 1'
#
loop_
_entity.id
_entity.type
_entity.pdbx_description
1 polymer ?
#
loop_
_entity_poly.entity_id
_entity_poly.type
_entity_poly.pdbx_seq_one_letter_code
_entity_poly.pdbx_strand_id
1 'polypeptide(L)'
;VSTLSIRFTCPTCQKKLGAALRLAGRAGRCPRCNGPVAVPDPLSDTPEPPISAETTDYDFRPDPVPSPPPASPPPKPPSEPALPPLTVAGEATSSRRRGKFDSLVKDGLLTKQQLETAQNMSRGGNTPLEEVLMRDFKIQRSSLEQAVAAYYRCSVFKFDPSIVVPPDLLEELDAATLRKQGWCPVAHRGEVIVVAIDDPHHLTKRDDIQRRLGHDRILFEAAFPGDLASAINHAFRSAPLDSASIEDILEGIHEEDGGIDVVEVPDDIVDENDSAVVKLVNQVIAEAQAIGASDIHIEPYSGSPTVIRYRIDGECTQKSTFPKKYSKAVVSRIKIMSGLDIAEHRRPQDGKIRFRGAGKPLELRVATYPTVGGYEDVVLRLLGAAEAKRVEELALAPRNLDLLKGLVKHPHGMLLVCGPTGSGKTTTLHSLLSHINTGDRKILTAEDPVEITQYGLRQLQVNPKIGLTFANAMRAFLRADPDVIMVGEMRDHETASTAVEASLTGHLVFSTLHTNSAPETITRLLDMGLDPFGFADSLLAVLAQRLVRGLCASCKVAYEPSHEEWTRLAEEHGPGAGALPHEPQPGQQLYRAGDGCSACRGTGYKGRFGIHELLVSSERIRSAIYRKQPVGDVRETALSEGMSTLKQDGIHKVLAGATDLEQIVTAADR
;
A
#
# COMPACT_ATOMS: atom_id res chain seq x y z
N VAL A 1 -26.40 15.29 -0.48
CA VAL A 1 -27.69 14.60 -0.41
C VAL A 1 -27.54 13.29 -1.16
N SER A 2 -27.25 12.19 -0.44
CA SER A 2 -27.17 10.84 -1.00
C SER A 2 -28.56 10.39 -1.43
N THR A 3 -28.76 10.21 -2.73
CA THR A 3 -29.99 9.65 -3.29
C THR A 3 -30.06 8.16 -2.97
N LEU A 4 -30.84 7.78 -1.95
CA LEU A 4 -31.20 6.41 -1.66
C LEU A 4 -31.91 5.80 -2.90
N SER A 5 -31.41 4.69 -3.43
CA SER A 5 -31.95 4.00 -4.59
C SER A 5 -32.45 2.60 -4.23
N ILE A 6 -33.64 2.22 -4.69
CA ILE A 6 -34.23 0.89 -4.58
C ILE A 6 -33.65 0.02 -5.68
N ARG A 7 -33.08 -1.14 -5.34
CA ARG A 7 -32.57 -2.13 -6.29
C ARG A 7 -33.55 -3.29 -6.41
N PHE A 8 -33.91 -3.66 -7.62
CA PHE A 8 -34.83 -4.78 -7.90
C PHE A 8 -34.50 -5.42 -9.26
N THR A 9 -35.15 -6.53 -9.56
CA THR A 9 -34.83 -7.31 -10.78
C THR A 9 -36.05 -7.30 -11.71
N CYS A 10 -35.81 -7.09 -13.01
CA CYS A 10 -36.89 -7.17 -14.00
C CYS A 10 -37.46 -8.60 -14.09
N PRO A 11 -38.74 -8.83 -13.91
CA PRO A 11 -39.32 -10.17 -13.97
C PRO A 11 -39.23 -10.84 -15.35
N THR A 12 -39.15 -10.03 -16.43
CA THR A 12 -39.14 -10.55 -17.80
C THR A 12 -37.74 -10.92 -18.29
N CYS A 13 -36.70 -10.15 -17.98
CA CYS A 13 -35.35 -10.36 -18.52
C CYS A 13 -34.26 -10.50 -17.44
N GLN A 14 -34.63 -10.55 -16.19
CA GLN A 14 -33.78 -10.71 -14.99
C GLN A 14 -32.64 -9.71 -14.88
N LYS A 15 -32.70 -8.57 -15.57
CA LYS A 15 -31.72 -7.50 -15.39
C LYS A 15 -31.94 -6.79 -14.06
N LYS A 16 -30.84 -6.57 -13.28
CA LYS A 16 -30.87 -5.75 -12.08
C LYS A 16 -31.10 -4.28 -12.45
N LEU A 17 -32.08 -3.65 -11.85
CA LEU A 17 -32.52 -2.27 -12.07
C LEU A 17 -32.36 -1.47 -10.77
N GLY A 18 -32.19 -0.14 -10.90
CA GLY A 18 -32.18 0.78 -9.77
C GLY A 18 -33.16 1.92 -10.02
N ALA A 19 -33.97 2.27 -9.03
CA ALA A 19 -34.87 3.42 -9.08
C ALA A 19 -34.67 4.31 -7.86
N ALA A 20 -34.89 5.62 -8.00
CA ALA A 20 -34.87 6.54 -6.89
C ALA A 20 -36.03 6.23 -5.92
N LEU A 21 -35.81 6.39 -4.60
CA LEU A 21 -36.79 6.09 -3.55
C LEU A 21 -38.17 6.74 -3.79
N ARG A 22 -38.22 7.93 -4.39
CA ARG A 22 -39.45 8.65 -4.76
C ARG A 22 -40.29 7.93 -5.82
N LEU A 23 -39.80 6.85 -6.41
CA LEU A 23 -40.48 6.02 -7.40
C LEU A 23 -40.98 4.71 -6.82
N ALA A 24 -40.87 4.49 -5.50
CA ALA A 24 -41.41 3.33 -4.80
C ALA A 24 -42.92 3.15 -5.11
N GLY A 25 -43.32 1.92 -5.34
CA GLY A 25 -44.71 1.55 -5.70
C GLY A 25 -45.17 1.94 -7.11
N ARG A 26 -44.35 2.64 -7.93
CA ARG A 26 -44.75 3.03 -9.28
C ARG A 26 -44.43 1.96 -10.33
N ALA A 27 -45.36 1.81 -11.31
CA ALA A 27 -45.15 0.98 -12.47
C ALA A 27 -44.36 1.71 -13.57
N GLY A 28 -43.51 0.99 -14.30
CA GLY A 28 -42.69 1.51 -15.39
C GLY A 28 -42.35 0.44 -16.41
N ARG A 29 -41.41 0.71 -17.32
CA ARG A 29 -40.92 -0.28 -18.29
C ARG A 29 -39.42 -0.53 -18.14
N CYS A 30 -39.01 -1.77 -18.32
CA CYS A 30 -37.61 -2.16 -18.25
C CYS A 30 -36.83 -1.55 -19.43
N PRO A 31 -35.72 -0.83 -19.19
CA PRO A 31 -34.93 -0.23 -20.27
C PRO A 31 -34.22 -1.25 -21.18
N ARG A 32 -34.18 -2.54 -20.81
CA ARG A 32 -33.57 -3.59 -21.63
C ARG A 32 -34.54 -4.34 -22.52
N CYS A 33 -35.69 -4.76 -21.98
CA CYS A 33 -36.64 -5.62 -22.70
C CYS A 33 -37.98 -4.93 -22.94
N ASN A 34 -38.17 -3.69 -22.49
CA ASN A 34 -39.41 -2.91 -22.57
C ASN A 34 -40.62 -3.55 -21.86
N GLY A 35 -40.42 -4.67 -21.13
CA GLY A 35 -41.43 -5.34 -20.33
C GLY A 35 -41.87 -4.49 -19.13
N PRO A 36 -43.10 -4.68 -18.62
CA PRO A 36 -43.62 -3.95 -17.46
C PRO A 36 -42.82 -4.32 -16.19
N VAL A 37 -42.49 -3.32 -15.38
CA VAL A 37 -41.83 -3.48 -14.08
C VAL A 37 -42.49 -2.58 -13.05
N ALA A 38 -42.66 -3.07 -11.83
CA ALA A 38 -43.05 -2.27 -10.68
C ALA A 38 -41.85 -2.06 -9.75
N VAL A 39 -41.66 -0.83 -9.28
CA VAL A 39 -40.62 -0.52 -8.28
C VAL A 39 -41.13 -0.98 -6.91
N PRO A 40 -40.45 -1.89 -6.19
CA PRO A 40 -40.90 -2.33 -4.86
C PRO A 40 -41.06 -1.15 -3.91
N ASP A 41 -42.12 -1.22 -3.08
CA ASP A 41 -42.30 -0.27 -1.99
C ASP A 41 -41.78 -0.88 -0.68
N PRO A 42 -40.70 -0.37 -0.11
CA PRO A 42 -40.10 -0.91 1.12
C PRO A 42 -40.96 -0.69 2.37
N LEU A 43 -42.10 0.00 2.25
CA LEU A 43 -43.02 0.27 3.38
C LEU A 43 -44.32 -0.50 3.32
N SER A 44 -44.53 -1.36 2.31
CA SER A 44 -45.74 -2.19 2.22
C SER A 44 -45.55 -3.52 2.92
N ASP A 45 -46.04 -3.64 4.16
CA ASP A 45 -46.25 -4.90 4.86
C ASP A 45 -47.41 -5.67 4.21
N THR A 46 -47.15 -6.58 3.27
CA THR A 46 -48.03 -7.66 2.89
C THR A 46 -47.30 -8.98 3.04
N PRO A 47 -47.78 -9.93 3.88
CA PRO A 47 -47.14 -11.21 4.08
C PRO A 47 -47.30 -12.09 2.81
N GLU A 48 -46.22 -12.71 2.38
CA GLU A 48 -46.24 -13.77 1.39
C GLU A 48 -47.09 -14.97 1.83
N PRO A 49 -47.83 -15.64 0.94
CA PRO A 49 -48.56 -16.85 1.27
C PRO A 49 -47.59 -18.01 1.58
N PRO A 50 -47.95 -18.93 2.47
CA PRO A 50 -47.08 -20.01 2.93
C PRO A 50 -46.85 -21.04 1.78
N ILE A 51 -45.59 -21.34 1.54
CA ILE A 51 -45.16 -22.45 0.70
C ILE A 51 -45.40 -23.75 1.46
N SER A 52 -46.31 -24.58 0.95
CA SER A 52 -46.56 -25.91 1.45
C SER A 52 -45.35 -26.82 1.26
N ALA A 53 -44.92 -27.44 2.36
CA ALA A 53 -43.93 -28.50 2.36
C ALA A 53 -44.52 -29.78 1.75
N GLU A 54 -43.98 -30.19 0.61
CA GLU A 54 -44.04 -31.59 0.19
C GLU A 54 -42.60 -32.11 0.03
N THR A 55 -42.24 -32.98 0.94
CA THR A 55 -41.04 -33.80 0.93
C THR A 55 -41.15 -34.85 -0.15
N THR A 56 -40.22 -34.83 -1.12
CA THR A 56 -39.87 -36.04 -1.89
C THR A 56 -38.35 -36.13 -1.97
N ASP A 57 -37.86 -37.19 -1.31
CA ASP A 57 -36.49 -37.68 -1.43
C ASP A 57 -36.18 -38.00 -2.89
N TYR A 58 -35.15 -37.34 -3.44
CA TYR A 58 -34.49 -37.78 -4.66
C TYR A 58 -33.01 -37.98 -4.40
N ASP A 59 -32.64 -39.27 -4.47
CA ASP A 59 -31.28 -39.79 -4.43
C ASP A 59 -30.51 -39.31 -5.64
N PHE A 60 -29.58 -38.37 -5.45
CA PHE A 60 -28.75 -37.81 -6.53
C PHE A 60 -27.52 -38.67 -6.71
N ARG A 61 -27.52 -39.58 -7.69
CA ARG A 61 -26.28 -40.17 -8.23
C ARG A 61 -25.74 -39.24 -9.30
N PRO A 62 -24.47 -38.82 -9.24
CA PRO A 62 -23.88 -38.05 -10.31
C PRO A 62 -23.59 -38.96 -11.52
N ASP A 63 -24.05 -38.53 -12.70
CA ASP A 63 -23.70 -39.14 -13.98
C ASP A 63 -22.19 -38.99 -14.25
N PRO A 64 -21.55 -39.97 -14.90
CA PRO A 64 -20.14 -39.91 -15.22
C PRO A 64 -19.85 -38.81 -16.24
N VAL A 65 -18.86 -37.96 -15.90
CA VAL A 65 -18.33 -36.92 -16.78
C VAL A 65 -17.78 -37.57 -18.07
N PRO A 66 -18.21 -37.14 -19.26
CA PRO A 66 -17.63 -37.63 -20.52
C PRO A 66 -16.20 -37.13 -20.68
N SER A 67 -15.30 -38.05 -21.04
CA SER A 67 -13.89 -37.77 -21.30
C SER A 67 -13.73 -36.74 -22.42
N PRO A 68 -12.78 -35.80 -22.32
CA PRO A 68 -12.53 -34.83 -23.38
C PRO A 68 -12.03 -35.51 -24.65
N PRO A 69 -12.44 -35.03 -25.85
CA PRO A 69 -11.93 -35.51 -27.10
C PRO A 69 -10.42 -35.27 -27.25
N PRO A 70 -9.70 -36.10 -28.05
CA PRO A 70 -8.27 -35.97 -28.21
C PRO A 70 -7.91 -34.61 -28.84
N ALA A 71 -6.85 -33.99 -28.28
CA ALA A 71 -6.33 -32.71 -28.73
C ALA A 71 -5.97 -32.75 -30.22
N SER A 72 -6.50 -31.79 -30.97
CA SER A 72 -6.09 -31.50 -32.33
C SER A 72 -4.62 -31.02 -32.33
N PRO A 73 -3.85 -31.37 -33.40
CA PRO A 73 -2.48 -30.90 -33.49
C PRO A 73 -2.42 -29.36 -33.59
N PRO A 74 -1.35 -28.73 -33.09
CA PRO A 74 -1.21 -27.27 -33.08
C PRO A 74 -1.24 -26.72 -34.53
N PRO A 75 -1.88 -25.58 -34.78
CA PRO A 75 -1.86 -24.95 -36.10
C PRO A 75 -0.44 -24.52 -36.43
N LYS A 76 -0.01 -24.78 -37.66
CA LYS A 76 1.24 -24.29 -38.24
C LYS A 76 1.26 -22.76 -38.13
N PRO A 77 2.44 -22.17 -37.84
CA PRO A 77 2.58 -20.72 -37.82
C PRO A 77 2.16 -20.15 -39.20
N PRO A 78 1.48 -18.99 -39.19
CA PRO A 78 1.10 -18.34 -40.45
C PRO A 78 2.38 -17.95 -41.20
N SER A 79 2.43 -18.32 -42.47
CA SER A 79 3.45 -17.91 -43.40
C SER A 79 3.49 -16.37 -43.48
N GLU A 80 4.70 -15.81 -43.36
CA GLU A 80 4.98 -14.39 -43.57
C GLU A 80 4.29 -13.88 -44.84
N PRO A 81 3.59 -12.72 -44.76
CA PRO A 81 3.16 -12.06 -45.99
C PRO A 81 4.37 -11.47 -46.68
N ALA A 82 4.62 -11.91 -47.89
CA ALA A 82 5.65 -11.37 -48.77
C ALA A 82 5.46 -9.86 -48.96
N LEU A 83 6.55 -9.10 -48.78
CA LEU A 83 6.60 -7.70 -49.06
C LEU A 83 6.27 -7.41 -50.53
N PRO A 84 5.36 -6.46 -50.83
CA PRO A 84 5.17 -6.03 -52.21
C PRO A 84 6.39 -5.31 -52.74
N PRO A 85 6.76 -5.48 -54.03
CA PRO A 85 7.93 -4.87 -54.61
C PRO A 85 7.80 -3.34 -54.66
N LEU A 86 8.91 -2.65 -54.31
CA LEU A 86 9.06 -1.22 -54.47
C LEU A 86 8.97 -0.84 -55.96
N THR A 87 7.88 -0.25 -56.38
CA THR A 87 7.75 0.40 -57.68
C THR A 87 8.18 1.86 -57.55
N VAL A 88 9.22 2.19 -58.30
CA VAL A 88 9.76 3.52 -58.50
C VAL A 88 8.75 4.46 -59.15
N ALA A 89 8.76 5.71 -58.78
CA ALA A 89 7.91 6.81 -59.12
C ALA A 89 7.63 6.97 -60.63
N GLY A 90 6.39 7.12 -60.98
CA GLY A 90 5.89 7.69 -62.26
C GLY A 90 5.14 8.99 -61.97
N GLU A 91 5.60 10.01 -62.65
CA GLU A 91 4.98 11.28 -63.04
C GLU A 91 3.80 11.89 -62.26
N ALA A 92 4.07 13.14 -61.82
CA ALA A 92 3.14 14.05 -61.20
C ALA A 92 2.01 14.52 -62.14
N THR A 93 0.79 14.13 -61.87
CA THR A 93 -0.39 14.85 -62.35
C THR A 93 -1.00 15.60 -61.17
N SER A 94 -1.23 16.89 -61.30
CA SER A 94 -1.83 17.77 -60.30
C SER A 94 -3.27 17.33 -59.95
N SER A 95 -3.42 16.55 -58.88
CA SER A 95 -4.68 16.30 -58.25
C SER A 95 -4.73 17.00 -56.88
N ARG A 96 -5.83 17.68 -56.59
CA ARG A 96 -6.15 18.32 -55.29
C ARG A 96 -5.71 17.38 -54.14
N ARG A 97 -4.88 17.87 -53.23
CA ARG A 97 -4.44 17.11 -52.06
C ARG A 97 -5.65 16.59 -51.31
N ARG A 98 -5.84 15.26 -51.29
CA ARG A 98 -6.86 14.61 -50.49
C ARG A 98 -6.55 14.86 -49.00
N GLY A 99 -7.57 15.26 -48.24
CA GLY A 99 -7.43 15.42 -46.80
C GLY A 99 -7.36 14.08 -46.05
N LYS A 100 -6.74 14.04 -44.89
CA LYS A 100 -6.52 12.85 -44.04
C LYS A 100 -7.78 12.04 -43.79
N PHE A 101 -8.97 12.67 -43.72
CA PHE A 101 -10.25 12.05 -43.42
C PHE A 101 -11.28 12.15 -44.53
N ASP A 102 -10.89 12.48 -45.78
CA ASP A 102 -11.79 12.55 -46.92
C ASP A 102 -12.43 11.20 -47.27
N SER A 103 -11.80 10.09 -46.86
CA SER A 103 -12.37 8.74 -47.01
C SER A 103 -13.66 8.58 -46.20
N LEU A 104 -13.75 9.12 -45.01
CA LEU A 104 -14.93 9.05 -44.16
C LEU A 104 -16.18 9.70 -44.81
N VAL A 105 -15.94 10.77 -45.61
CA VAL A 105 -16.99 11.43 -46.38
C VAL A 105 -17.43 10.55 -47.57
N LYS A 106 -16.48 9.86 -48.21
CA LYS A 106 -16.78 8.91 -49.34
C LYS A 106 -17.56 7.71 -48.86
N ASP A 107 -17.21 7.21 -47.65
CA ASP A 107 -17.84 6.03 -47.05
C ASP A 107 -19.21 6.37 -46.40
N GLY A 108 -19.63 7.65 -46.49
CA GLY A 108 -20.92 8.10 -45.98
C GLY A 108 -21.01 8.21 -44.46
N LEU A 109 -19.89 8.12 -43.75
CA LEU A 109 -19.83 8.19 -42.30
C LEU A 109 -19.90 9.63 -41.80
N LEU A 110 -19.52 10.61 -42.61
CA LEU A 110 -19.60 12.05 -42.36
C LEU A 110 -20.04 12.80 -43.62
N THR A 111 -20.73 13.91 -43.44
CA THR A 111 -20.90 14.88 -44.52
C THR A 111 -19.68 15.81 -44.60
N LYS A 112 -19.45 16.42 -45.75
CA LYS A 112 -18.37 17.39 -45.93
C LYS A 112 -18.46 18.56 -44.94
N GLN A 113 -19.68 19.04 -44.66
CA GLN A 113 -19.95 20.13 -43.74
C GLN A 113 -19.62 19.69 -42.28
N GLN A 114 -19.90 18.47 -41.89
CA GLN A 114 -19.56 17.93 -40.58
C GLN A 114 -18.04 17.82 -40.41
N LEU A 115 -17.30 17.39 -41.44
CA LEU A 115 -15.85 17.33 -41.39
C LEU A 115 -15.22 18.72 -41.26
N GLU A 116 -15.73 19.72 -41.99
CA GLU A 116 -15.29 21.11 -41.86
C GLU A 116 -15.60 21.68 -40.45
N THR A 117 -16.76 21.38 -39.90
CA THR A 117 -17.12 21.75 -38.52
C THR A 117 -16.16 21.11 -37.50
N ALA A 118 -15.88 19.81 -37.61
CA ALA A 118 -14.94 19.12 -36.74
C ALA A 118 -13.51 19.72 -36.83
N GLN A 119 -13.05 20.07 -38.01
CA GLN A 119 -11.76 20.74 -38.21
C GLN A 119 -11.70 22.13 -37.55
N ASN A 120 -12.79 22.90 -37.61
CA ASN A 120 -12.87 24.19 -36.96
C ASN A 120 -12.90 24.06 -35.42
N MET A 121 -13.64 23.09 -34.91
CA MET A 121 -13.67 22.77 -33.46
C MET A 121 -12.29 22.36 -32.95
N SER A 122 -11.57 21.51 -33.69
CA SER A 122 -10.21 21.10 -33.35
C SER A 122 -9.22 22.27 -33.30
N ARG A 123 -9.31 23.20 -34.29
CA ARG A 123 -8.45 24.39 -34.33
C ARG A 123 -8.75 25.42 -33.21
N GLY A 124 -10.02 25.55 -32.83
CA GLY A 124 -10.46 26.48 -31.79
C GLY A 124 -10.26 25.99 -30.35
N GLY A 125 -10.22 24.68 -30.15
CA GLY A 125 -10.19 24.05 -28.82
C GLY A 125 -8.89 23.36 -28.43
N ASN A 126 -7.84 23.45 -29.25
CA ASN A 126 -6.55 22.72 -29.06
C ASN A 126 -6.72 21.20 -28.83
N THR A 127 -7.82 20.62 -29.29
CA THR A 127 -8.15 19.19 -29.17
C THR A 127 -7.83 18.48 -30.48
N PRO A 128 -7.15 17.31 -30.48
CA PRO A 128 -6.87 16.54 -31.70
C PRO A 128 -8.15 16.26 -32.49
N LEU A 129 -8.07 16.37 -33.83
CA LEU A 129 -9.25 16.19 -34.71
C LEU A 129 -9.87 14.79 -34.56
N GLU A 130 -9.04 13.78 -34.35
CA GLU A 130 -9.46 12.39 -34.10
C GLU A 130 -10.35 12.27 -32.86
N GLU A 131 -10.02 12.98 -31.79
CA GLU A 131 -10.81 12.99 -30.55
C GLU A 131 -12.15 13.72 -30.76
N VAL A 132 -12.15 14.84 -31.47
CA VAL A 132 -13.39 15.54 -31.83
C VAL A 132 -14.30 14.64 -32.65
N LEU A 133 -13.76 13.94 -33.66
CA LEU A 133 -14.53 13.01 -34.48
C LEU A 133 -15.12 11.85 -33.70
N MET A 134 -14.39 11.28 -32.74
CA MET A 134 -14.88 10.21 -31.87
C MET A 134 -15.90 10.71 -30.86
N ARG A 135 -15.62 11.83 -30.19
CA ARG A 135 -16.43 12.33 -29.08
C ARG A 135 -17.74 12.97 -29.57
N ASP A 136 -17.63 13.89 -30.52
CA ASP A 136 -18.74 14.77 -30.90
C ASP A 136 -19.52 14.21 -32.11
N PHE A 137 -18.84 13.57 -33.05
CA PHE A 137 -19.44 13.00 -34.26
C PHE A 137 -19.65 11.47 -34.18
N LYS A 138 -19.28 10.84 -33.05
CA LYS A 138 -19.51 9.41 -32.76
C LYS A 138 -18.91 8.46 -33.82
N ILE A 139 -17.84 8.86 -34.49
CA ILE A 139 -17.14 7.99 -35.44
C ILE A 139 -16.40 6.90 -34.69
N GLN A 140 -16.54 5.67 -35.14
CA GLN A 140 -15.84 4.54 -34.55
C GLN A 140 -14.32 4.65 -34.80
N ARG A 141 -13.53 4.31 -33.80
CA ARG A 141 -12.07 4.35 -33.87
C ARG A 141 -11.53 3.51 -35.04
N SER A 142 -12.09 2.33 -35.29
CA SER A 142 -11.71 1.46 -36.41
C SER A 142 -11.84 2.13 -37.79
N SER A 143 -12.86 2.96 -37.98
CA SER A 143 -13.07 3.71 -39.25
C SER A 143 -12.02 4.83 -39.38
N LEU A 144 -11.62 5.47 -38.26
CA LEU A 144 -10.55 6.47 -38.27
C LEU A 144 -9.19 5.82 -38.56
N GLU A 145 -8.91 4.67 -37.97
CA GLU A 145 -7.68 3.89 -38.21
C GLU A 145 -7.56 3.50 -39.70
N GLN A 146 -8.65 3.02 -40.29
CA GLN A 146 -8.70 2.70 -41.76
C GLN A 146 -8.47 3.95 -42.61
N ALA A 147 -9.09 5.07 -42.28
CA ALA A 147 -8.90 6.33 -43.02
C ALA A 147 -7.45 6.81 -42.95
N VAL A 148 -6.82 6.75 -41.79
CA VAL A 148 -5.43 7.14 -41.56
C VAL A 148 -4.45 6.20 -42.28
N ALA A 149 -4.69 4.87 -42.18
CA ALA A 149 -3.89 3.87 -42.90
C ALA A 149 -3.95 4.06 -44.44
N ALA A 150 -5.13 4.33 -44.95
CA ALA A 150 -5.33 4.58 -46.41
C ALA A 150 -4.68 5.88 -46.88
N TYR A 151 -4.67 6.92 -46.01
CA TYR A 151 -4.07 8.22 -46.33
C TYR A 151 -2.53 8.16 -46.33
N TYR A 152 -1.94 7.60 -45.25
CA TYR A 152 -0.49 7.50 -45.10
C TYR A 152 0.13 6.30 -45.79
N ARG A 153 -0.66 5.33 -46.23
CA ARG A 153 -0.25 4.04 -46.82
C ARG A 153 0.72 3.26 -45.91
N CYS A 154 0.47 3.30 -44.61
CA CYS A 154 1.22 2.56 -43.61
C CYS A 154 0.27 2.00 -42.53
N SER A 155 0.77 1.08 -41.70
CA SER A 155 0.04 0.61 -40.52
C SER A 155 -0.20 1.74 -39.53
N VAL A 156 -1.28 1.59 -38.73
CA VAL A 156 -1.60 2.51 -37.63
C VAL A 156 -1.19 1.85 -36.33
N PHE A 157 -0.30 2.52 -35.62
CA PHE A 157 0.13 2.10 -34.29
C PHE A 157 -1.02 2.28 -33.30
N LYS A 158 -1.26 1.25 -32.51
CA LYS A 158 -2.18 1.28 -31.38
C LYS A 158 -1.43 0.94 -30.12
N PHE A 159 -1.53 1.79 -29.11
CA PHE A 159 -0.87 1.56 -27.83
C PHE A 159 -1.48 0.34 -27.13
N ASP A 160 -0.61 -0.58 -26.68
CA ASP A 160 -0.92 -1.72 -25.84
C ASP A 160 0.00 -1.65 -24.60
N PRO A 161 -0.54 -1.72 -23.38
CA PRO A 161 0.29 -1.70 -22.16
C PRO A 161 1.30 -2.86 -22.02
N SER A 162 1.16 -3.91 -22.84
CA SER A 162 2.12 -5.04 -22.86
C SER A 162 3.37 -4.77 -23.73
N ILE A 163 3.40 -3.66 -24.48
CA ILE A 163 4.55 -3.29 -25.30
C ILE A 163 5.74 -2.98 -24.39
N VAL A 164 6.85 -3.68 -24.61
CA VAL A 164 8.14 -3.38 -23.98
C VAL A 164 9.01 -2.67 -25.01
N VAL A 165 9.25 -1.38 -24.79
CA VAL A 165 10.18 -0.61 -25.64
C VAL A 165 11.61 -0.97 -25.23
N PRO A 166 12.48 -1.42 -26.15
CA PRO A 166 13.85 -1.75 -25.84
C PRO A 166 14.63 -0.53 -25.30
N PRO A 167 15.37 -0.69 -24.19
CA PRO A 167 16.07 0.43 -23.53
C PRO A 167 17.12 1.11 -24.43
N ASP A 168 17.80 0.35 -25.28
CA ASP A 168 18.79 0.84 -26.23
C ASP A 168 18.24 1.88 -27.23
N LEU A 169 16.92 1.83 -27.50
CA LEU A 169 16.26 2.83 -28.35
C LEU A 169 15.96 4.14 -27.63
N LEU A 170 16.15 4.20 -26.32
CA LEU A 170 15.79 5.34 -25.48
C LEU A 170 16.99 6.08 -24.88
N GLU A 171 18.22 5.53 -24.99
CA GLU A 171 19.42 6.02 -24.30
C GLU A 171 19.74 7.50 -24.54
N GLU A 172 19.48 8.02 -25.75
CA GLU A 172 19.75 9.44 -26.11
C GLU A 172 18.46 10.25 -26.31
N LEU A 173 17.31 9.75 -25.85
CA LEU A 173 16.01 10.37 -26.06
C LEU A 173 15.35 10.79 -24.74
N ASP A 174 14.71 11.95 -24.74
CA ASP A 174 13.92 12.41 -23.62
C ASP A 174 12.42 12.50 -23.95
N ALA A 175 11.56 12.26 -22.96
CA ALA A 175 10.11 12.22 -23.14
C ALA A 175 9.52 13.58 -23.58
N ALA A 176 10.11 14.71 -23.15
CA ALA A 176 9.61 16.05 -23.48
C ALA A 176 9.85 16.36 -24.96
N THR A 177 11.06 16.05 -25.46
CA THR A 177 11.41 16.18 -26.87
C THR A 177 10.53 15.29 -27.75
N LEU A 178 10.32 14.04 -27.38
CA LEU A 178 9.48 13.12 -28.15
C LEU A 178 8.03 13.59 -28.22
N ARG A 179 7.46 14.08 -27.11
CA ARG A 179 6.11 14.69 -27.12
C ARG A 179 6.04 15.91 -28.01
N LYS A 180 7.01 16.81 -27.92
CA LYS A 180 7.08 18.01 -28.75
C LYS A 180 7.25 17.69 -30.23
N GLN A 181 8.04 16.68 -30.53
CA GLN A 181 8.31 16.24 -31.90
C GLN A 181 7.26 15.27 -32.46
N GLY A 182 6.42 14.66 -31.62
CA GLY A 182 5.32 13.81 -32.02
C GLY A 182 5.76 12.46 -32.61
N TRP A 183 6.70 11.76 -32.00
CA TRP A 183 7.12 10.41 -32.38
C TRP A 183 7.69 9.62 -31.19
N CYS A 184 7.74 8.28 -31.32
CA CYS A 184 8.31 7.40 -30.31
C CYS A 184 8.81 6.09 -30.95
N PRO A 185 10.03 5.61 -30.68
CA PRO A 185 10.45 4.27 -31.04
C PRO A 185 9.66 3.27 -30.17
N VAL A 186 9.15 2.19 -30.74
CA VAL A 186 8.23 1.30 -30.02
C VAL A 186 8.67 -0.17 -30.02
N ALA A 187 9.47 -0.62 -30.97
CA ALA A 187 9.93 -2.01 -31.02
C ALA A 187 11.08 -2.22 -32.03
N HIS A 188 11.80 -3.33 -31.85
CA HIS A 188 12.61 -3.95 -32.90
C HIS A 188 11.82 -5.08 -33.58
N ARG A 189 11.82 -5.09 -34.91
CA ARG A 189 11.38 -6.24 -35.74
C ARG A 189 12.60 -6.75 -36.55
N GLY A 190 13.39 -7.62 -35.93
CA GLY A 190 14.68 -8.03 -36.48
C GLY A 190 15.66 -6.83 -36.57
N GLU A 191 16.17 -6.50 -37.77
CA GLU A 191 17.06 -5.34 -38.00
C GLU A 191 16.29 -4.03 -38.27
N VAL A 192 14.97 -4.00 -38.15
CA VAL A 192 14.13 -2.82 -38.43
C VAL A 192 13.60 -2.22 -37.14
N ILE A 193 13.83 -0.93 -36.94
CA ILE A 193 13.25 -0.18 -35.83
C ILE A 193 11.83 0.26 -36.22
N VAL A 194 10.84 -0.01 -35.39
CA VAL A 194 9.48 0.49 -35.57
C VAL A 194 9.30 1.79 -34.79
N VAL A 195 8.88 2.84 -35.50
CA VAL A 195 8.65 4.18 -34.93
C VAL A 195 7.20 4.60 -35.14
N ALA A 196 6.50 4.85 -34.05
CA ALA A 196 5.20 5.50 -34.08
C ALA A 196 5.37 7.01 -34.28
N ILE A 197 4.60 7.61 -35.21
CA ILE A 197 4.75 9.02 -35.60
C ILE A 197 3.38 9.63 -35.92
N ASP A 198 3.18 10.90 -35.59
CA ASP A 198 1.92 11.63 -35.86
C ASP A 198 1.69 11.92 -37.36
N ASP A 199 2.79 12.21 -38.08
CA ASP A 199 2.76 12.50 -39.53
C ASP A 199 3.88 11.78 -40.29
N PRO A 200 3.64 10.56 -40.80
CA PRO A 200 4.61 9.81 -41.61
C PRO A 200 5.02 10.49 -42.95
N HIS A 201 4.24 11.46 -43.43
CA HIS A 201 4.59 12.19 -44.67
C HIS A 201 5.56 13.36 -44.45
N HIS A 202 5.88 13.71 -43.23
CA HIS A 202 6.80 14.80 -42.90
C HIS A 202 8.24 14.37 -43.07
N LEU A 203 8.79 14.56 -44.29
CA LEU A 203 10.13 14.05 -44.69
C LEU A 203 11.24 14.53 -43.76
N THR A 204 11.33 15.84 -43.49
CA THR A 204 12.36 16.40 -42.61
C THR A 204 12.36 15.78 -41.21
N LYS A 205 11.16 15.48 -40.66
CA LYS A 205 11.01 14.80 -39.38
C LYS A 205 11.52 13.37 -39.42
N ARG A 206 11.23 12.64 -40.49
CA ARG A 206 11.76 11.28 -40.71
C ARG A 206 13.26 11.25 -40.80
N ASP A 207 13.85 12.19 -41.54
CA ASP A 207 15.33 12.30 -41.69
C ASP A 207 16.00 12.65 -40.34
N ASP A 208 15.32 13.44 -39.50
CA ASP A 208 15.82 13.78 -38.16
C ASP A 208 15.76 12.55 -37.23
N ILE A 209 14.66 11.81 -37.26
CA ILE A 209 14.52 10.54 -36.54
C ILE A 209 15.58 9.53 -36.96
N GLN A 210 15.81 9.38 -38.25
CA GLN A 210 16.80 8.46 -38.76
C GLN A 210 18.22 8.80 -38.30
N ARG A 211 18.58 10.10 -38.30
CA ARG A 211 19.86 10.57 -37.76
C ARG A 211 20.01 10.33 -36.26
N ARG A 212 18.96 10.55 -35.48
CA ARG A 212 18.97 10.36 -34.01
C ARG A 212 19.07 8.90 -33.61
N LEU A 213 18.39 8.01 -34.31
CA LEU A 213 18.42 6.58 -34.01
C LEU A 213 19.63 5.86 -34.62
N GLY A 214 20.42 6.55 -35.51
CA GLY A 214 21.60 5.97 -36.13
C GLY A 214 21.34 4.72 -36.98
N HIS A 215 20.11 4.51 -37.45
CA HIS A 215 19.66 3.30 -38.14
C HIS A 215 19.09 3.64 -39.54
N ASP A 216 19.50 2.87 -40.56
CA ASP A 216 19.03 3.08 -41.94
C ASP A 216 17.67 2.40 -42.20
N ARG A 217 17.30 1.40 -41.40
CA ARG A 217 16.06 0.62 -41.58
C ARG A 217 15.03 0.97 -40.51
N ILE A 218 14.15 1.94 -40.82
CA ILE A 218 13.08 2.37 -39.94
C ILE A 218 11.73 2.16 -40.61
N LEU A 219 10.81 1.48 -39.89
CA LEU A 219 9.41 1.34 -40.27
C LEU A 219 8.60 2.38 -39.52
N PHE A 220 7.96 3.31 -40.24
CA PHE A 220 7.10 4.32 -39.65
C PHE A 220 5.65 3.84 -39.62
N GLU A 221 5.02 3.84 -38.45
CA GLU A 221 3.60 3.57 -38.24
C GLU A 221 2.90 4.87 -37.82
N ALA A 222 1.78 5.21 -38.47
CA ALA A 222 1.02 6.40 -38.09
C ALA A 222 0.39 6.19 -36.70
N ALA A 223 0.43 7.20 -35.83
CA ALA A 223 -0.14 7.10 -34.50
C ALA A 223 -1.13 8.24 -34.21
N PHE A 224 -2.18 7.94 -33.47
CA PHE A 224 -3.03 9.00 -32.89
C PHE A 224 -2.31 9.69 -31.74
N PRO A 225 -2.54 10.99 -31.51
CA PRO A 225 -1.86 11.74 -30.45
C PRO A 225 -1.99 11.10 -29.05
N GLY A 226 -3.17 10.54 -28.72
CA GLY A 226 -3.41 9.84 -27.45
C GLY A 226 -2.60 8.55 -27.31
N ASP A 227 -2.49 7.74 -28.36
CA ASP A 227 -1.67 6.52 -28.35
C ASP A 227 -0.19 6.84 -28.26
N LEU A 228 0.23 7.86 -28.97
CA LEU A 228 1.62 8.32 -28.97
C LEU A 228 2.02 8.84 -27.59
N ALA A 229 1.19 9.66 -26.96
CA ALA A 229 1.40 10.13 -25.58
C ALA A 229 1.46 8.95 -24.60
N SER A 230 0.58 7.96 -24.77
CA SER A 230 0.56 6.75 -23.94
C SER A 230 1.82 5.91 -24.14
N ALA A 231 2.28 5.75 -25.39
CA ALA A 231 3.50 5.02 -25.71
C ALA A 231 4.74 5.70 -25.12
N ILE A 232 4.88 7.02 -25.27
CA ILE A 232 5.96 7.80 -24.68
C ILE A 232 5.93 7.66 -23.14
N ASN A 233 4.75 7.86 -22.53
CA ASN A 233 4.62 7.71 -21.09
C ASN A 233 4.98 6.29 -20.61
N HIS A 234 4.65 5.27 -21.39
CA HIS A 234 4.95 3.87 -21.05
C HIS A 234 6.44 3.57 -21.25
N ALA A 235 7.04 3.98 -22.36
CA ALA A 235 8.45 3.79 -22.68
C ALA A 235 9.36 4.35 -21.58
N PHE A 236 9.07 5.56 -21.12
CA PHE A 236 9.83 6.19 -20.04
C PHE A 236 9.36 5.85 -18.62
N ARG A 237 8.25 5.11 -18.46
CA ARG A 237 7.88 4.47 -17.17
C ARG A 237 8.56 3.13 -16.94
N SER A 238 8.94 2.44 -18.02
CA SER A 238 9.56 1.10 -17.97
C SER A 238 11.11 1.18 -17.90
N ALA A 239 11.69 2.35 -18.12
CA ALA A 239 13.09 2.58 -17.75
C ALA A 239 13.19 2.41 -16.21
N PRO A 240 14.18 1.65 -15.67
CA PRO A 240 14.43 1.68 -14.23
C PRO A 240 14.49 3.16 -13.85
N LEU A 241 13.73 3.52 -12.79
CA LEU A 241 13.81 4.87 -12.22
C LEU A 241 15.31 5.17 -12.12
N ASP A 242 15.78 6.00 -13.04
CA ASP A 242 17.17 6.36 -13.10
C ASP A 242 17.61 6.78 -11.71
N SER A 243 18.83 6.42 -11.39
CA SER A 243 19.58 6.76 -10.19
C SER A 243 19.73 8.27 -9.92
N ALA A 244 18.88 9.10 -10.48
CA ALA A 244 18.75 10.49 -10.08
C ALA A 244 18.36 10.51 -8.61
N SER A 245 19.30 10.88 -7.77
CA SER A 245 19.05 11.07 -6.35
C SER A 245 18.05 12.21 -6.17
N ILE A 246 17.45 12.32 -4.97
CA ILE A 246 16.63 13.51 -4.65
C ILE A 246 17.46 14.77 -4.89
N GLU A 247 18.75 14.70 -4.59
CA GLU A 247 19.72 15.77 -4.79
C GLU A 247 19.80 16.19 -6.28
N ASP A 248 19.90 15.23 -7.22
CA ASP A 248 19.97 15.52 -8.68
C ASP A 248 18.66 16.17 -9.18
N ILE A 249 17.51 15.74 -8.67
CA ILE A 249 16.21 16.34 -9.01
C ILE A 249 16.13 17.77 -8.46
N LEU A 250 16.65 18.00 -7.25
CA LEU A 250 16.68 19.30 -6.60
C LEU A 250 17.68 20.25 -7.30
N GLU A 251 18.84 19.76 -7.75
CA GLU A 251 19.78 20.52 -8.56
C GLU A 251 19.15 20.98 -9.88
N GLY A 252 18.44 20.10 -10.59
CA GLY A 252 17.68 20.48 -11.79
C GLY A 252 16.59 21.52 -11.51
N ILE A 253 15.98 21.50 -10.32
CA ILE A 253 15.01 22.52 -9.87
C ILE A 253 15.73 23.84 -9.56
N HIS A 254 16.97 23.82 -9.07
CA HIS A 254 17.77 25.02 -8.80
C HIS A 254 18.38 25.63 -10.06
N GLU A 255 18.73 24.83 -11.09
CA GLU A 255 19.28 25.31 -12.35
C GLU A 255 18.24 26.06 -13.20
N GLU A 256 16.95 25.68 -13.10
CA GLU A 256 15.86 26.45 -13.74
C GLU A 256 15.65 27.84 -13.11
N ASP A 257 16.15 28.06 -11.89
CA ASP A 257 16.13 29.36 -11.18
C ASP A 257 17.36 30.25 -11.45
N GLY A 258 18.15 29.97 -12.49
CA GLY A 258 19.38 30.70 -12.87
C GLY A 258 19.20 32.21 -12.89
N GLY A 259 19.56 32.84 -11.79
CA GLY A 259 20.08 34.22 -11.72
C GLY A 259 19.15 35.32 -12.22
N ILE A 260 18.00 35.54 -11.59
CA ILE A 260 17.27 36.81 -11.67
C ILE A 260 17.05 37.33 -10.25
N ASP A 261 17.42 38.61 -10.04
CA ASP A 261 17.26 39.33 -8.80
C ASP A 261 15.87 39.12 -8.17
N VAL A 262 15.85 38.99 -6.86
CA VAL A 262 14.70 38.75 -5.98
C VAL A 262 13.55 39.72 -6.31
N VAL A 263 12.68 39.32 -7.20
CA VAL A 263 11.31 39.81 -7.27
C VAL A 263 10.49 38.75 -6.53
N GLU A 264 9.80 39.15 -5.45
CA GLU A 264 8.81 38.30 -4.77
C GLU A 264 7.78 37.82 -5.78
N VAL A 265 7.98 36.60 -6.30
CA VAL A 265 7.02 35.93 -7.17
C VAL A 265 5.91 35.39 -6.28
N PRO A 266 4.61 35.65 -6.58
CA PRO A 266 3.51 35.12 -5.78
C PRO A 266 3.58 33.59 -5.66
N ASP A 267 3.29 33.08 -4.46
CA ASP A 267 3.36 31.67 -4.05
C ASP A 267 2.49 30.67 -4.87
N ASP A 268 1.83 31.09 -5.95
CA ASP A 268 0.74 30.34 -6.60
C ASP A 268 1.04 29.80 -8.02
N ILE A 269 2.32 29.74 -8.46
CA ILE A 269 2.64 29.51 -9.89
C ILE A 269 3.00 28.06 -10.22
N VAL A 270 3.28 27.18 -9.26
CA VAL A 270 3.67 25.78 -9.56
C VAL A 270 2.46 24.86 -9.52
N ASP A 271 2.19 24.17 -10.65
CA ASP A 271 1.10 23.19 -10.80
C ASP A 271 1.50 21.85 -10.11
N GLU A 272 0.57 21.23 -9.41
CA GLU A 272 0.72 19.91 -8.82
C GLU A 272 0.94 18.78 -9.86
N ASN A 273 0.68 19.04 -11.12
CA ASN A 273 0.95 18.15 -12.25
C ASN A 273 2.30 18.45 -12.94
N ASP A 274 3.05 19.42 -12.46
CA ASP A 274 4.40 19.69 -12.94
C ASP A 274 5.24 18.41 -12.86
N SER A 275 5.99 18.15 -13.93
CA SER A 275 6.79 16.93 -14.04
C SER A 275 7.84 16.83 -12.93
N ALA A 276 8.39 17.96 -12.47
CA ALA A 276 9.34 18.03 -11.36
C ALA A 276 8.69 17.64 -10.02
N VAL A 277 7.49 18.17 -9.73
CA VAL A 277 6.73 17.83 -8.53
C VAL A 277 6.37 16.35 -8.49
N VAL A 278 5.90 15.81 -9.64
CA VAL A 278 5.54 14.39 -9.76
C VAL A 278 6.77 13.50 -9.56
N LYS A 279 7.90 13.83 -10.16
CA LYS A 279 9.17 13.10 -10.01
C LYS A 279 9.65 13.16 -8.56
N LEU A 280 9.66 14.35 -7.93
CA LEU A 280 10.09 14.53 -6.55
C LEU A 280 9.28 13.66 -5.58
N VAL A 281 7.94 13.70 -5.65
CA VAL A 281 7.08 12.90 -4.77
C VAL A 281 7.32 11.40 -4.97
N ASN A 282 7.41 10.95 -6.22
CA ASN A 282 7.66 9.55 -6.54
C ASN A 282 9.04 9.10 -6.04
N GLN A 283 10.07 9.92 -6.21
CA GLN A 283 11.44 9.60 -5.78
C GLN A 283 11.56 9.56 -4.25
N VAL A 284 10.94 10.52 -3.55
CA VAL A 284 10.86 10.53 -2.08
C VAL A 284 10.25 9.23 -1.54
N ILE A 285 9.17 8.74 -2.16
CA ILE A 285 8.53 7.48 -1.76
C ILE A 285 9.40 6.27 -2.10
N ALA A 286 9.98 6.23 -3.30
CA ALA A 286 10.82 5.13 -3.76
C ALA A 286 12.10 5.02 -2.91
N GLU A 287 12.75 6.12 -2.60
CA GLU A 287 13.93 6.15 -1.74
C GLU A 287 13.59 5.71 -0.31
N ALA A 288 12.51 6.24 0.27
CA ALA A 288 12.05 5.82 1.59
C ALA A 288 11.81 4.30 1.66
N GLN A 289 11.22 3.72 0.61
CA GLN A 289 11.03 2.27 0.49
C GLN A 289 12.36 1.52 0.42
N ALA A 290 13.29 1.98 -0.41
CA ALA A 290 14.61 1.34 -0.60
C ALA A 290 15.46 1.36 0.67
N ILE A 291 15.35 2.43 1.47
CA ILE A 291 16.08 2.54 2.73
C ILE A 291 15.35 1.89 3.92
N GLY A 292 14.11 1.39 3.73
CA GLY A 292 13.32 0.79 4.80
C GLY A 292 12.82 1.80 5.84
N ALA A 293 12.52 3.03 5.44
CA ALA A 293 11.89 4.01 6.30
C ALA A 293 10.47 3.54 6.69
N SER A 294 10.05 3.84 7.92
CA SER A 294 8.68 3.57 8.36
C SER A 294 7.73 4.73 8.05
N ASP A 295 8.22 5.96 8.11
CA ASP A 295 7.44 7.17 7.86
C ASP A 295 8.26 8.19 7.08
N ILE A 296 7.58 8.98 6.23
CA ILE A 296 8.09 10.15 5.53
C ILE A 296 7.36 11.36 6.12
N HIS A 297 8.09 12.38 6.52
CA HIS A 297 7.56 13.66 6.97
C HIS A 297 7.94 14.72 5.96
N ILE A 298 6.96 15.48 5.46
CA ILE A 298 7.15 16.64 4.60
C ILE A 298 6.63 17.84 5.37
N GLU A 299 7.53 18.73 5.74
CA GLU A 299 7.30 19.80 6.70
C GLU A 299 7.63 21.16 6.09
N PRO A 300 6.62 21.89 5.58
CA PRO A 300 6.78 23.26 5.10
C PRO A 300 6.96 24.24 6.28
N TYR A 301 7.88 25.18 6.13
CA TYR A 301 8.12 26.24 7.10
C TYR A 301 7.90 27.63 6.50
N SER A 302 7.41 28.58 7.31
CA SER A 302 7.29 29.98 6.87
C SER A 302 8.69 30.61 6.73
N GLY A 303 8.98 31.13 5.52
CA GLY A 303 10.27 31.80 5.27
C GLY A 303 11.47 30.88 5.06
N SER A 304 11.29 29.55 5.06
CA SER A 304 12.36 28.57 4.90
C SER A 304 12.00 27.49 3.88
N PRO A 305 12.98 26.76 3.34
CA PRO A 305 12.70 25.57 2.51
C PRO A 305 11.86 24.54 3.26
N THR A 306 11.10 23.74 2.50
CA THR A 306 10.38 22.57 3.04
C THR A 306 11.37 21.46 3.36
N VAL A 307 11.23 20.86 4.54
CA VAL A 307 12.10 19.80 5.03
C VAL A 307 11.48 18.44 4.77
N ILE A 308 12.26 17.49 4.24
CA ILE A 308 11.92 16.07 4.15
C ILE A 308 12.68 15.32 5.23
N ARG A 309 11.96 14.59 6.09
CA ARG A 309 12.55 13.69 7.10
C ARG A 309 12.04 12.28 6.91
N TYR A 310 12.92 11.32 7.11
CA TYR A 310 12.57 9.91 7.17
C TYR A 310 12.67 9.40 8.61
N ARG A 311 11.72 8.58 9.00
CA ARG A 311 11.84 7.79 10.23
C ARG A 311 12.41 6.43 9.88
N ILE A 312 13.62 6.15 10.35
CA ILE A 312 14.32 4.88 10.14
C ILE A 312 14.66 4.29 11.52
N ASP A 313 14.28 3.03 11.74
CA ASP A 313 14.49 2.33 13.01
C ASP A 313 14.01 3.11 14.26
N GLY A 314 12.97 3.95 14.09
CA GLY A 314 12.33 4.74 15.13
C GLY A 314 12.86 6.18 15.24
N GLU A 315 13.99 6.52 14.63
CA GLU A 315 14.57 7.86 14.63
C GLU A 315 14.19 8.67 13.39
N CYS A 316 13.85 9.95 13.58
CA CYS A 316 13.62 10.90 12.51
C CYS A 316 14.95 11.56 12.12
N THR A 317 15.33 11.40 10.86
CA THR A 317 16.52 12.01 10.29
C THR A 317 16.12 12.93 9.14
N GLN A 318 16.64 14.17 9.12
CA GLN A 318 16.49 15.06 7.98
C GLN A 318 17.25 14.47 6.79
N LYS A 319 16.55 14.36 5.66
CA LYS A 319 17.15 13.81 4.42
C LYS A 319 17.53 14.93 3.46
N SER A 320 16.60 15.78 3.13
CA SER A 320 16.81 16.86 2.16
C SER A 320 15.84 18.02 2.41
N THR A 321 15.99 19.08 1.63
CA THR A 321 15.08 20.23 1.63
C THR A 321 14.80 20.62 0.18
N PHE A 322 13.64 21.22 -0.08
CA PHE A 322 13.32 21.78 -1.38
C PHE A 322 12.72 23.19 -1.27
N PRO A 323 12.80 24.00 -2.34
CA PRO A 323 12.36 25.39 -2.32
C PRO A 323 10.89 25.54 -1.92
N LYS A 324 10.58 26.55 -1.11
CA LYS A 324 9.24 26.84 -0.56
C LYS A 324 8.16 26.94 -1.65
N LYS A 325 8.48 27.47 -2.83
CA LYS A 325 7.53 27.63 -3.94
C LYS A 325 6.86 26.32 -4.40
N TYR A 326 7.49 25.17 -4.13
CA TYR A 326 6.94 23.83 -4.45
C TYR A 326 6.12 23.23 -3.31
N SER A 327 6.12 23.81 -2.10
CA SER A 327 5.49 23.23 -0.92
C SER A 327 4.01 22.91 -1.14
N LYS A 328 3.24 23.88 -1.63
CA LYS A 328 1.80 23.69 -1.88
C LYS A 328 1.55 22.64 -2.98
N ALA A 329 2.32 22.68 -4.06
CA ALA A 329 2.19 21.73 -5.17
C ALA A 329 2.49 20.28 -4.74
N VAL A 330 3.53 20.07 -3.93
CA VAL A 330 3.87 18.76 -3.37
C VAL A 330 2.75 18.24 -2.47
N VAL A 331 2.21 19.07 -1.56
CA VAL A 331 1.08 18.70 -0.70
C VAL A 331 -0.16 18.39 -1.52
N SER A 332 -0.52 19.22 -2.50
CA SER A 332 -1.65 19.00 -3.40
C SER A 332 -1.49 17.71 -4.18
N ARG A 333 -0.30 17.43 -4.69
CA ARG A 333 0.02 16.16 -5.40
C ARG A 333 -0.22 14.94 -4.51
N ILE A 334 0.22 14.98 -3.25
CA ILE A 334 0.01 13.90 -2.30
C ILE A 334 -1.48 13.75 -1.97
N LYS A 335 -2.22 14.85 -1.80
CA LYS A 335 -3.69 14.81 -1.61
C LYS A 335 -4.40 14.17 -2.80
N ILE A 336 -4.03 14.49 -4.04
CA ILE A 336 -4.56 13.84 -5.26
C ILE A 336 -4.30 12.34 -5.23
N MET A 337 -3.06 11.93 -4.97
CA MET A 337 -2.66 10.52 -4.93
C MET A 337 -3.41 9.73 -3.85
N SER A 338 -3.81 10.38 -2.77
CA SER A 338 -4.51 9.77 -1.63
C SER A 338 -6.03 9.96 -1.64
N GLY A 339 -6.59 10.65 -2.66
CA GLY A 339 -8.02 10.90 -2.80
C GLY A 339 -8.57 11.87 -1.76
N LEU A 340 -7.73 12.80 -1.26
CA LEU A 340 -8.10 13.84 -0.29
C LEU A 340 -8.62 15.10 -1.00
N ASP A 341 -9.32 15.93 -0.25
CA ASP A 341 -9.83 17.23 -0.74
C ASP A 341 -8.68 18.24 -0.81
N ILE A 342 -8.35 18.69 -2.04
CA ILE A 342 -7.28 19.65 -2.30
C ILE A 342 -7.64 21.03 -1.77
N ALA A 343 -8.92 21.41 -1.84
CA ALA A 343 -9.38 22.75 -1.46
C ALA A 343 -9.49 22.94 0.08
N GLU A 344 -9.54 21.87 0.85
CA GLU A 344 -9.63 21.93 2.32
C GLU A 344 -8.23 21.92 2.95
N HIS A 345 -7.79 23.08 3.44
CA HIS A 345 -6.49 23.30 4.07
C HIS A 345 -6.55 23.52 5.60
N ARG A 346 -7.77 23.58 6.17
CA ARG A 346 -7.99 24.00 7.57
C ARG A 346 -8.24 22.83 8.50
N ARG A 347 -8.41 21.62 7.97
CA ARG A 347 -8.76 20.43 8.73
C ARG A 347 -7.80 19.29 8.41
N PRO A 348 -7.44 18.48 9.43
CA PRO A 348 -6.71 17.25 9.17
C PRO A 348 -7.50 16.33 8.25
N GLN A 349 -6.78 15.64 7.37
CA GLN A 349 -7.34 14.66 6.46
C GLN A 349 -6.51 13.37 6.49
N ASP A 350 -7.17 12.23 6.38
CA ASP A 350 -6.54 10.91 6.31
C ASP A 350 -6.89 10.21 5.00
N GLY A 351 -5.90 9.62 4.35
CA GLY A 351 -6.06 8.91 3.08
C GLY A 351 -5.08 7.75 2.91
N LYS A 352 -5.12 7.14 1.73
CA LYS A 352 -4.25 6.03 1.37
C LYS A 352 -3.73 6.17 -0.06
N ILE A 353 -2.46 5.85 -0.26
CA ILE A 353 -1.83 5.77 -1.58
C ILE A 353 -1.46 4.33 -1.85
N ARG A 354 -1.76 3.83 -3.05
CA ARG A 354 -1.18 2.60 -3.59
C ARG A 354 -0.09 2.94 -4.57
N PHE A 355 1.14 2.78 -4.16
CA PHE A 355 2.31 3.11 -4.95
C PHE A 355 2.90 1.86 -5.60
N ARG A 356 3.22 1.97 -6.89
CA ARG A 356 3.94 0.94 -7.65
C ARG A 356 5.20 1.59 -8.22
N GLY A 357 6.30 1.46 -7.51
CA GLY A 357 7.63 1.81 -7.99
C GLY A 357 8.32 0.59 -8.62
N ALA A 358 9.63 0.67 -8.80
CA ALA A 358 10.47 -0.42 -9.30
C ALA A 358 10.52 -1.66 -8.38
N GLY A 359 10.01 -1.53 -7.15
CA GLY A 359 9.98 -2.59 -6.14
C GLY A 359 8.61 -3.30 -6.00
N LYS A 360 8.43 -4.00 -4.86
CA LYS A 360 7.13 -4.58 -4.49
C LYS A 360 6.06 -3.47 -4.34
N PRO A 361 4.79 -3.75 -4.69
CA PRO A 361 3.72 -2.78 -4.45
C PRO A 361 3.70 -2.31 -2.99
N LEU A 362 3.55 -1.01 -2.79
CA LEU A 362 3.55 -0.38 -1.48
C LEU A 362 2.22 0.33 -1.25
N GLU A 363 1.62 0.11 -0.09
CA GLU A 363 0.50 0.93 0.40
C GLU A 363 1.05 1.94 1.42
N LEU A 364 0.64 3.21 1.30
CA LEU A 364 0.98 4.26 2.26
C LEU A 364 -0.30 4.80 2.89
N ARG A 365 -0.26 4.98 4.20
CA ARG A 365 -1.25 5.78 4.91
C ARG A 365 -0.77 7.22 4.94
N VAL A 366 -1.63 8.15 4.55
CA VAL A 366 -1.35 9.58 4.45
C VAL A 366 -2.16 10.31 5.51
N ALA A 367 -1.52 11.17 6.26
CA ALA A 367 -2.17 12.16 7.12
C ALA A 367 -1.68 13.55 6.74
N THR A 368 -2.60 14.49 6.54
CA THR A 368 -2.28 15.91 6.37
C THR A 368 -2.90 16.71 7.50
N TYR A 369 -2.21 17.72 7.99
CA TYR A 369 -2.75 18.60 9.02
C TYR A 369 -2.22 20.03 8.87
N PRO A 370 -3.07 21.02 9.17
CA PRO A 370 -2.69 22.43 9.04
C PRO A 370 -1.64 22.84 10.08
N THR A 371 -0.71 23.68 9.65
CA THR A 371 0.33 24.25 10.48
C THR A 371 0.33 25.79 10.39
N VAL A 372 1.14 26.44 11.22
CA VAL A 372 1.25 27.90 11.29
C VAL A 372 1.68 28.48 9.94
N GLY A 373 1.07 29.58 9.52
CA GLY A 373 1.38 30.26 8.25
C GLY A 373 0.57 29.76 7.05
N GLY A 374 -0.47 28.93 7.27
CA GLY A 374 -1.34 28.42 6.22
C GLY A 374 -0.73 27.27 5.40
N TYR A 375 0.26 26.60 5.97
CA TYR A 375 0.87 25.40 5.42
C TYR A 375 0.18 24.15 5.95
N GLU A 376 0.45 23.01 5.32
CA GLU A 376 0.02 21.70 5.76
C GLU A 376 1.23 20.77 5.81
N ASP A 377 1.45 20.14 6.96
CA ASP A 377 2.38 19.04 7.08
C ASP A 377 1.78 17.76 6.51
N VAL A 378 2.63 16.91 5.96
CA VAL A 378 2.24 15.61 5.45
C VAL A 378 3.08 14.52 6.10
N VAL A 379 2.40 13.49 6.59
CA VAL A 379 3.03 12.26 7.07
C VAL A 379 2.55 11.09 6.22
N LEU A 380 3.51 10.40 5.59
CA LEU A 380 3.22 9.17 4.85
C LEU A 380 3.84 7.98 5.61
N ARG A 381 3.01 7.12 6.17
CA ARG A 381 3.44 5.86 6.76
C ARG A 381 3.48 4.77 5.72
N LEU A 382 4.65 4.17 5.54
CA LEU A 382 4.84 3.06 4.63
C LEU A 382 4.27 1.78 5.27
N LEU A 383 3.17 1.29 4.69
CA LEU A 383 2.64 -0.03 5.02
C LEU A 383 3.31 -1.00 4.05
N GLY A 384 4.49 -1.49 4.42
CA GLY A 384 5.13 -2.54 3.64
C GLY A 384 4.17 -3.74 3.53
N ALA A 385 4.34 -4.57 2.51
CA ALA A 385 3.81 -5.93 2.55
C ALA A 385 4.60 -6.67 3.65
N ALA A 386 4.30 -6.35 4.91
CA ALA A 386 4.90 -6.98 6.07
C ALA A 386 4.38 -8.41 6.06
N GLU A 387 5.22 -9.34 5.65
CA GLU A 387 4.99 -10.76 5.88
C GLU A 387 5.10 -11.00 7.40
N ALA A 388 4.21 -11.80 7.94
CA ALA A 388 4.31 -12.20 9.33
C ALA A 388 5.65 -12.89 9.57
N LYS A 389 6.42 -12.38 10.50
CA LYS A 389 7.68 -13.03 10.91
C LYS A 389 7.39 -14.39 11.54
N ARG A 390 8.31 -15.32 11.42
CA ARG A 390 8.22 -16.54 12.21
C ARG A 390 8.43 -16.22 13.68
N VAL A 391 7.80 -16.99 14.57
CA VAL A 391 7.88 -16.75 16.03
C VAL A 391 9.34 -16.78 16.52
N GLU A 392 10.20 -17.61 15.91
CA GLU A 392 11.63 -17.71 16.19
C GLU A 392 12.42 -16.40 15.87
N GLU A 393 11.89 -15.59 14.98
CA GLU A 393 12.53 -14.33 14.56
C GLU A 393 12.16 -13.11 15.45
N LEU A 394 11.30 -13.34 16.46
CA LEU A 394 10.89 -12.28 17.40
C LEU A 394 11.97 -11.94 18.44
N ALA A 395 13.10 -12.64 18.44
CA ALA A 395 14.18 -12.49 19.44
C ALA A 395 13.73 -12.74 20.89
N LEU A 396 12.76 -13.64 21.10
CA LEU A 396 12.33 -14.09 22.42
C LEU A 396 13.44 -14.89 23.10
N ALA A 397 13.59 -14.75 24.41
CA ALA A 397 14.42 -15.66 25.20
C ALA A 397 13.92 -17.11 25.04
N PRO A 398 14.79 -18.13 25.03
CA PRO A 398 14.39 -19.53 24.76
C PRO A 398 13.21 -20.01 25.62
N ARG A 399 13.25 -19.73 26.93
CA ARG A 399 12.15 -20.04 27.85
C ARG A 399 10.82 -19.40 27.41
N ASN A 400 10.83 -18.13 27.06
CA ASN A 400 9.63 -17.40 26.66
C ASN A 400 9.09 -17.92 25.32
N LEU A 401 9.97 -18.26 24.39
CA LEU A 401 9.61 -18.85 23.11
C LEU A 401 8.88 -20.19 23.28
N ASP A 402 9.46 -21.10 24.10
CA ASP A 402 8.89 -22.42 24.34
C ASP A 402 7.54 -22.32 25.07
N LEU A 403 7.44 -21.46 26.07
CA LEU A 403 6.18 -21.19 26.79
C LEU A 403 5.11 -20.65 25.83
N LEU A 404 5.40 -19.65 25.03
CA LEU A 404 4.45 -19.07 24.08
C LEU A 404 3.98 -20.10 23.05
N LYS A 405 4.91 -20.92 22.49
CA LYS A 405 4.56 -22.02 21.58
C LYS A 405 3.65 -23.07 22.22
N GLY A 406 3.77 -23.27 23.53
CA GLY A 406 2.86 -24.13 24.29
C GLY A 406 1.49 -23.49 24.47
N LEU A 407 1.47 -22.23 24.93
CA LEU A 407 0.26 -21.49 25.25
C LEU A 407 -0.66 -21.26 24.05
N VAL A 408 -0.12 -20.97 22.86
CA VAL A 408 -0.95 -20.76 21.65
C VAL A 408 -1.59 -22.05 21.11
N LYS A 409 -1.24 -23.22 21.66
CA LYS A 409 -1.88 -24.50 21.32
C LYS A 409 -3.12 -24.79 22.19
N HIS A 410 -3.32 -24.02 23.26
CA HIS A 410 -4.51 -24.18 24.10
C HIS A 410 -5.78 -24.03 23.27
N PRO A 411 -6.83 -24.82 23.57
CA PRO A 411 -8.09 -24.73 22.84
C PRO A 411 -8.84 -23.42 23.14
N HIS A 412 -8.66 -22.85 24.32
CA HIS A 412 -9.31 -21.61 24.77
C HIS A 412 -8.42 -20.88 25.75
N GLY A 413 -8.75 -19.66 26.04
CA GLY A 413 -8.01 -18.78 26.94
C GLY A 413 -7.66 -17.46 26.26
N MET A 414 -7.05 -16.54 27.02
CA MET A 414 -6.71 -15.20 26.54
C MET A 414 -5.20 -14.95 26.65
N LEU A 415 -4.58 -14.57 25.55
CA LEU A 415 -3.18 -14.14 25.47
C LEU A 415 -3.11 -12.67 25.09
N LEU A 416 -2.45 -11.87 25.93
CA LEU A 416 -2.36 -10.43 25.77
C LEU A 416 -0.94 -10.01 25.43
N VAL A 417 -0.80 -9.04 24.51
CA VAL A 417 0.48 -8.40 24.19
C VAL A 417 0.38 -6.91 24.52
N CYS A 418 1.24 -6.42 25.40
CA CYS A 418 1.18 -5.03 25.83
C CYS A 418 2.46 -4.25 25.54
N GLY A 419 2.33 -2.93 25.48
CA GLY A 419 3.40 -1.99 25.21
C GLY A 419 2.92 -0.72 24.54
N PRO A 420 3.75 0.32 24.40
CA PRO A 420 3.40 1.56 23.72
C PRO A 420 3.19 1.36 22.20
N THR A 421 2.75 2.41 21.55
CA THR A 421 2.69 2.44 20.09
C THR A 421 4.08 2.22 19.49
N GLY A 422 4.18 1.40 18.46
CA GLY A 422 5.45 1.08 17.80
C GLY A 422 6.33 0.05 18.52
N SER A 423 5.84 -0.63 19.59
CA SER A 423 6.59 -1.70 20.28
C SER A 423 6.56 -3.05 19.52
N GLY A 424 5.87 -3.14 18.39
CA GLY A 424 5.81 -4.36 17.57
C GLY A 424 4.73 -5.36 17.95
N LYS A 425 3.71 -4.95 18.73
CA LYS A 425 2.59 -5.82 19.18
C LYS A 425 1.89 -6.53 18.00
N THR A 426 1.52 -5.78 16.97
CA THR A 426 0.87 -6.31 15.76
C THR A 426 1.73 -7.41 15.12
N THR A 427 3.03 -7.14 14.95
CA THR A 427 3.97 -8.12 14.38
C THR A 427 4.00 -9.41 15.21
N THR A 428 4.07 -9.29 16.54
CA THR A 428 4.11 -10.43 17.46
C THR A 428 2.81 -11.23 17.40
N LEU A 429 1.63 -10.57 17.44
CA LEU A 429 0.35 -11.26 17.30
C LEU A 429 0.23 -11.98 15.97
N HIS A 430 0.57 -11.32 14.87
CA HIS A 430 0.52 -11.94 13.54
C HIS A 430 1.52 -13.09 13.39
N SER A 431 2.68 -13.04 14.07
CA SER A 431 3.63 -14.18 14.12
C SER A 431 3.06 -15.37 14.89
N LEU A 432 2.39 -15.12 16.03
CA LEU A 432 1.72 -16.17 16.80
C LEU A 432 0.55 -16.77 16.04
N LEU A 433 -0.28 -15.93 15.39
CA LEU A 433 -1.38 -16.40 14.54
C LEU A 433 -0.86 -17.22 13.35
N SER A 434 0.20 -16.78 12.70
CA SER A 434 0.84 -17.53 11.61
C SER A 434 1.32 -18.91 12.05
N HIS A 435 1.83 -19.02 13.30
CA HIS A 435 2.30 -20.29 13.87
C HIS A 435 1.18 -21.30 14.07
N ILE A 436 -0.05 -20.85 14.35
CA ILE A 436 -1.22 -21.71 14.58
C ILE A 436 -2.20 -21.77 13.40
N ASN A 437 -1.89 -21.11 12.30
CA ASN A 437 -2.71 -21.08 11.08
C ASN A 437 -2.44 -22.35 10.25
N THR A 438 -2.96 -23.47 10.69
CA THR A 438 -2.72 -24.82 10.12
C THR A 438 -3.81 -25.28 9.15
N GLY A 439 -4.82 -24.43 8.88
CA GLY A 439 -5.91 -24.68 7.93
C GLY A 439 -7.11 -25.43 8.53
N ASP A 440 -6.96 -26.06 9.69
CA ASP A 440 -7.99 -26.73 10.47
C ASP A 440 -8.62 -25.80 11.54
N ARG A 441 -8.06 -24.61 11.73
CA ARG A 441 -8.56 -23.59 12.66
C ARG A 441 -9.14 -22.40 11.91
N LYS A 442 -10.32 -21.98 12.34
CA LYS A 442 -10.95 -20.77 11.84
C LYS A 442 -10.52 -19.56 12.67
N ILE A 443 -9.66 -18.73 12.07
CA ILE A 443 -9.08 -17.55 12.72
C ILE A 443 -9.77 -16.29 12.21
N LEU A 444 -10.39 -15.53 13.11
CA LEU A 444 -11.04 -14.25 12.82
C LEU A 444 -10.27 -13.12 13.50
N THR A 445 -10.03 -12.02 12.78
CA THR A 445 -9.37 -10.84 13.35
C THR A 445 -10.20 -9.57 13.15
N ALA A 446 -10.21 -8.70 14.15
CA ALA A 446 -10.73 -7.34 14.06
C ALA A 446 -9.57 -6.36 14.29
N GLU A 447 -9.30 -5.46 13.34
CA GLU A 447 -8.09 -4.62 13.33
C GLU A 447 -8.40 -3.16 12.92
N ASP A 448 -7.58 -2.20 13.37
CA ASP A 448 -7.75 -0.77 13.07
C ASP A 448 -6.41 -0.07 12.75
N PRO A 449 -5.98 -0.06 11.47
CA PRO A 449 -6.44 -0.87 10.34
C PRO A 449 -5.76 -2.25 10.28
N VAL A 450 -6.11 -3.06 9.25
CA VAL A 450 -5.33 -4.28 8.89
C VAL A 450 -3.98 -3.83 8.33
N GLU A 451 -2.89 -4.18 9.04
CA GLU A 451 -1.51 -3.85 8.64
C GLU A 451 -0.83 -5.01 7.90
N ILE A 452 -1.08 -6.25 8.34
CA ILE A 452 -0.47 -7.46 7.79
C ILE A 452 -1.57 -8.38 7.27
N THR A 453 -1.61 -8.61 5.98
CA THR A 453 -2.57 -9.54 5.38
C THR A 453 -1.99 -10.94 5.35
N GLN A 454 -2.71 -11.93 5.89
CA GLN A 454 -2.29 -13.34 5.91
C GLN A 454 -3.33 -14.23 5.26
N TYR A 455 -2.87 -15.13 4.40
CA TYR A 455 -3.73 -16.20 3.87
C TYR A 455 -4.19 -17.13 5.02
N GLY A 456 -5.45 -17.53 4.98
CA GLY A 456 -6.06 -18.38 6.01
C GLY A 456 -6.77 -17.59 7.12
N LEU A 457 -6.40 -16.35 7.40
CA LEU A 457 -7.10 -15.48 8.34
C LEU A 457 -8.31 -14.78 7.68
N ARG A 458 -9.37 -14.58 8.45
CA ARG A 458 -10.50 -13.75 8.06
C ARG A 458 -10.41 -12.42 8.81
N GLN A 459 -9.84 -11.43 8.14
CA GLN A 459 -9.47 -10.15 8.73
C GLN A 459 -10.54 -9.10 8.44
N LEU A 460 -11.12 -8.54 9.51
CA LEU A 460 -12.10 -7.48 9.47
C LEU A 460 -11.44 -6.17 9.90
N GLN A 461 -11.50 -5.15 9.05
CA GLN A 461 -11.10 -3.80 9.44
C GLN A 461 -12.29 -3.08 10.06
N VAL A 462 -12.13 -2.58 11.29
CA VAL A 462 -13.16 -1.79 11.96
C VAL A 462 -13.39 -0.46 11.24
N ASN A 463 -14.61 0.05 11.32
CA ASN A 463 -15.00 1.32 10.74
C ASN A 463 -16.02 2.02 11.64
N PRO A 464 -15.56 2.82 12.61
CA PRO A 464 -16.45 3.51 13.55
C PRO A 464 -17.48 4.43 12.89
N LYS A 465 -17.19 4.95 11.68
CA LYS A 465 -18.12 5.86 10.96
C LYS A 465 -19.44 5.18 10.58
N ILE A 466 -19.44 3.86 10.44
CA ILE A 466 -20.65 3.07 10.16
C ILE A 466 -21.07 2.20 11.35
N GLY A 467 -20.52 2.44 12.54
CA GLY A 467 -20.81 1.68 13.76
C GLY A 467 -20.13 0.31 13.85
N LEU A 468 -19.22 -0.02 12.93
CA LEU A 468 -18.44 -1.27 12.99
C LEU A 468 -17.25 -1.09 13.93
N THR A 469 -17.48 -1.30 15.23
CA THR A 469 -16.51 -1.21 16.32
C THR A 469 -15.90 -2.59 16.66
N PHE A 470 -14.86 -2.63 17.51
CA PHE A 470 -14.30 -3.88 18.04
C PHE A 470 -15.36 -4.72 18.77
N ALA A 471 -16.16 -4.11 19.64
CA ALA A 471 -17.23 -4.80 20.36
C ALA A 471 -18.29 -5.40 19.41
N ASN A 472 -18.71 -4.66 18.37
CA ASN A 472 -19.63 -5.16 17.36
C ASN A 472 -19.03 -6.30 16.52
N ALA A 473 -17.76 -6.20 16.16
CA ALA A 473 -17.04 -7.27 15.46
C ALA A 473 -16.98 -8.55 16.32
N MET A 474 -16.63 -8.41 17.59
CA MET A 474 -16.58 -9.54 18.54
C MET A 474 -17.91 -10.27 18.65
N ARG A 475 -19.03 -9.53 18.85
CA ARG A 475 -20.37 -10.12 18.90
C ARG A 475 -20.75 -10.86 17.61
N ALA A 476 -20.28 -10.38 16.46
CA ALA A 476 -20.48 -11.07 15.19
C ALA A 476 -19.63 -12.34 15.10
N PHE A 477 -18.37 -12.29 15.57
CA PHE A 477 -17.45 -13.42 15.55
C PHE A 477 -17.94 -14.60 16.39
N LEU A 478 -18.49 -14.34 17.57
CA LEU A 478 -19.08 -15.39 18.45
C LEU A 478 -20.22 -16.18 17.78
N ARG A 479 -20.81 -15.67 16.69
CA ARG A 479 -21.83 -16.36 15.88
C ARG A 479 -21.29 -16.91 14.57
N ALA A 480 -19.99 -16.79 14.36
CA ALA A 480 -19.34 -17.17 13.09
C ALA A 480 -18.48 -18.45 13.23
N ASP A 481 -18.66 -19.20 14.33
CA ASP A 481 -17.96 -20.46 14.60
C ASP A 481 -16.43 -20.33 14.49
N PRO A 482 -15.77 -19.44 15.24
CA PRO A 482 -14.32 -19.31 15.25
C PRO A 482 -13.68 -20.26 16.26
N ASP A 483 -12.45 -20.70 15.98
CA ASP A 483 -11.59 -21.34 16.98
C ASP A 483 -10.69 -20.30 17.67
N VAL A 484 -10.28 -19.29 16.90
CA VAL A 484 -9.35 -18.25 17.34
C VAL A 484 -9.89 -16.87 16.97
N ILE A 485 -9.86 -15.97 17.92
CA ILE A 485 -10.28 -14.57 17.74
C ILE A 485 -9.11 -13.64 18.09
N MET A 486 -8.78 -12.69 17.22
CA MET A 486 -7.84 -11.62 17.54
C MET A 486 -8.56 -10.28 17.49
N VAL A 487 -8.43 -9.51 18.57
CA VAL A 487 -8.90 -8.13 18.68
C VAL A 487 -7.70 -7.21 18.71
N GLY A 488 -7.58 -6.31 17.74
CA GLY A 488 -6.42 -5.44 17.61
C GLY A 488 -6.04 -4.75 18.91
N GLU A 489 -7.03 -4.25 19.64
CA GLU A 489 -6.79 -3.68 20.97
C GLU A 489 -8.07 -3.67 21.83
N MET A 490 -7.89 -3.68 23.15
CA MET A 490 -8.95 -3.49 24.15
C MET A 490 -8.81 -2.11 24.79
N ARG A 491 -9.73 -1.21 24.47
CA ARG A 491 -9.75 0.18 24.99
C ARG A 491 -10.87 0.42 26.01
N ASP A 492 -11.91 -0.39 25.96
CA ASP A 492 -13.15 -0.20 26.73
C ASP A 492 -13.61 -1.49 27.37
N HIS A 493 -14.45 -1.34 28.40
CA HIS A 493 -15.02 -2.44 29.17
C HIS A 493 -15.81 -3.42 28.32
N GLU A 494 -16.58 -2.94 27.33
CA GLU A 494 -17.46 -3.78 26.52
C GLU A 494 -16.63 -4.77 25.67
N THR A 495 -15.59 -4.27 24.99
CA THR A 495 -14.68 -5.10 24.21
C THR A 495 -13.94 -6.11 25.10
N ALA A 496 -13.43 -5.66 26.26
CA ALA A 496 -12.70 -6.51 27.17
C ALA A 496 -13.59 -7.60 27.82
N SER A 497 -14.81 -7.25 28.23
CA SER A 497 -15.78 -8.21 28.80
C SER A 497 -16.18 -9.26 27.77
N THR A 498 -16.46 -8.85 26.52
CA THR A 498 -16.80 -9.81 25.46
C THR A 498 -15.61 -10.73 25.13
N ALA A 499 -14.36 -10.24 25.22
CA ALA A 499 -13.16 -11.06 25.03
C ALA A 499 -12.98 -12.12 26.14
N VAL A 500 -13.25 -11.76 27.40
CA VAL A 500 -13.28 -12.70 28.53
C VAL A 500 -14.36 -13.76 28.32
N GLU A 501 -15.59 -13.35 27.97
CA GLU A 501 -16.71 -14.26 27.69
C GLU A 501 -16.34 -15.24 26.55
N ALA A 502 -15.80 -14.73 25.44
CA ALA A 502 -15.34 -15.56 24.33
C ALA A 502 -14.31 -16.62 24.77
N SER A 503 -13.37 -16.21 25.61
CA SER A 503 -12.33 -17.09 26.17
C SER A 503 -12.91 -18.18 27.06
N LEU A 504 -13.87 -17.85 27.91
CA LEU A 504 -14.54 -18.81 28.80
C LEU A 504 -15.48 -19.75 28.04
N THR A 505 -15.99 -19.33 26.89
CA THR A 505 -16.91 -20.13 26.05
C THR A 505 -16.18 -20.99 25.02
N GLY A 506 -14.85 -21.15 25.11
CA GLY A 506 -14.12 -22.14 24.35
C GLY A 506 -13.25 -21.60 23.21
N HIS A 507 -13.04 -20.28 23.13
CA HIS A 507 -12.24 -19.66 22.07
C HIS A 507 -10.86 -19.22 22.56
N LEU A 508 -9.84 -19.34 21.74
CA LEU A 508 -8.53 -18.76 22.00
C LEU A 508 -8.52 -17.29 21.55
N VAL A 509 -8.35 -16.38 22.49
CA VAL A 509 -8.45 -14.94 22.25
C VAL A 509 -7.09 -14.27 22.35
N PHE A 510 -6.76 -13.46 21.34
CA PHE A 510 -5.58 -12.61 21.32
C PHE A 510 -5.98 -11.15 21.33
N SER A 511 -5.25 -10.31 22.08
CA SER A 511 -5.47 -8.87 22.03
C SER A 511 -4.25 -8.06 22.46
N THR A 512 -4.33 -6.73 22.30
CA THR A 512 -3.30 -5.82 22.79
C THR A 512 -3.84 -4.79 23.77
N LEU A 513 -2.93 -4.27 24.60
CA LEU A 513 -3.14 -3.14 25.49
C LEU A 513 -1.96 -2.16 25.43
N HIS A 514 -2.20 -0.94 25.92
CA HIS A 514 -1.18 0.11 26.04
C HIS A 514 -0.78 0.29 27.51
N THR A 515 -0.15 -0.73 28.11
CA THR A 515 0.44 -0.70 29.45
C THR A 515 1.95 -0.89 29.37
N ASN A 516 2.69 -0.52 30.40
CA ASN A 516 4.14 -0.52 30.40
C ASN A 516 4.78 -1.86 30.79
N SER A 517 4.04 -2.69 31.55
CA SER A 517 4.51 -4.00 31.99
C SER A 517 3.38 -5.03 31.95
N ALA A 518 3.74 -6.30 32.08
CA ALA A 518 2.77 -7.39 32.09
C ALA A 518 1.92 -7.37 33.39
N PRO A 519 2.46 -7.13 34.61
CA PRO A 519 1.65 -6.97 35.80
C PRO A 519 0.68 -5.78 35.75
N GLU A 520 1.10 -4.63 35.19
CA GLU A 520 0.21 -3.46 35.02
C GLU A 520 -0.99 -3.76 34.14
N THR A 521 -0.86 -4.65 33.17
CA THR A 521 -1.95 -5.06 32.29
C THR A 521 -3.10 -5.69 33.07
N ILE A 522 -2.75 -6.51 34.07
CA ILE A 522 -3.73 -7.15 34.97
C ILE A 522 -4.52 -6.09 35.73
N THR A 523 -3.83 -5.17 36.40
CA THR A 523 -4.48 -4.09 37.15
C THR A 523 -5.32 -3.21 36.24
N ARG A 524 -4.83 -2.85 35.04
CA ARG A 524 -5.56 -2.04 34.09
C ARG A 524 -6.89 -2.65 33.68
N LEU A 525 -6.93 -3.96 33.43
CA LEU A 525 -8.17 -4.67 33.10
C LEU A 525 -9.16 -4.76 34.26
N LEU A 526 -8.66 -4.96 35.48
CA LEU A 526 -9.48 -4.89 36.70
C LEU A 526 -10.04 -3.47 36.91
N ASP A 527 -9.25 -2.41 36.67
CA ASP A 527 -9.69 -1.02 36.77
C ASP A 527 -10.72 -0.65 35.70
N MET A 528 -10.68 -1.32 34.56
CA MET A 528 -11.72 -1.19 33.54
C MET A 528 -13.06 -1.84 33.94
N GLY A 529 -13.10 -2.52 35.09
CA GLY A 529 -14.33 -3.10 35.67
C GLY A 529 -14.56 -4.56 35.33
N LEU A 530 -13.55 -5.30 34.83
CA LEU A 530 -13.69 -6.74 34.59
C LEU A 530 -13.91 -7.51 35.91
N ASP A 531 -14.76 -8.53 35.86
CA ASP A 531 -14.89 -9.46 36.94
C ASP A 531 -13.59 -10.24 37.18
N PRO A 532 -13.00 -10.18 38.41
CA PRO A 532 -11.72 -10.82 38.68
C PRO A 532 -11.73 -12.33 38.46
N PHE A 533 -12.85 -13.00 38.71
CA PHE A 533 -12.94 -14.46 38.60
C PHE A 533 -12.92 -14.87 37.11
N GLY A 534 -13.83 -14.31 36.32
CA GLY A 534 -13.89 -14.60 34.90
C GLY A 534 -12.60 -14.21 34.18
N PHE A 535 -12.01 -13.07 34.56
CA PHE A 535 -10.71 -12.62 33.95
C PHE A 535 -9.57 -13.55 34.33
N ALA A 536 -9.41 -13.93 35.60
CA ALA A 536 -8.33 -14.81 36.01
C ALA A 536 -8.39 -16.20 35.36
N ASP A 537 -9.62 -16.75 35.20
CA ASP A 537 -9.82 -18.05 34.58
C ASP A 537 -9.61 -18.04 33.07
N SER A 538 -9.87 -16.89 32.44
CA SER A 538 -9.64 -16.69 31.00
C SER A 538 -8.17 -16.47 30.66
N LEU A 539 -7.35 -15.87 31.54
CA LEU A 539 -6.00 -15.43 31.25
C LEU A 539 -5.01 -16.59 31.13
N LEU A 540 -4.30 -16.70 30.02
CA LEU A 540 -3.16 -17.62 29.83
C LEU A 540 -1.83 -16.92 30.11
N ALA A 541 -1.61 -15.75 29.49
CA ALA A 541 -0.38 -14.99 29.69
C ALA A 541 -0.52 -13.53 29.21
N VAL A 542 0.39 -12.71 29.72
CA VAL A 542 0.63 -11.34 29.26
C VAL A 542 2.08 -11.21 28.82
N LEU A 543 2.31 -10.78 27.59
CA LEU A 543 3.63 -10.47 27.02
C LEU A 543 3.80 -8.96 26.90
N ALA A 544 4.61 -8.36 27.76
CA ALA A 544 5.03 -6.97 27.56
C ALA A 544 6.23 -6.90 26.61
N GLN A 545 6.26 -5.88 25.77
CA GLN A 545 7.23 -5.77 24.69
C GLN A 545 7.67 -4.34 24.42
N ARG A 546 8.97 -4.16 24.14
CA ARG A 546 9.58 -2.95 23.60
C ARG A 546 10.45 -3.31 22.42
N LEU A 547 10.73 -2.35 21.54
CA LEU A 547 11.73 -2.48 20.47
C LEU A 547 12.96 -1.66 20.82
N VAL A 548 14.13 -2.27 20.65
CA VAL A 548 15.44 -1.64 20.78
C VAL A 548 16.21 -1.73 19.46
N ARG A 549 17.15 -0.82 19.22
CA ARG A 549 18.01 -0.87 18.04
C ARG A 549 19.09 -1.93 18.22
N GLY A 550 19.34 -2.71 17.16
CA GLY A 550 20.44 -3.67 17.12
C GLY A 550 21.76 -2.99 16.76
N LEU A 551 22.84 -3.40 17.38
CA LEU A 551 24.19 -3.00 16.96
C LEU A 551 24.45 -3.49 15.53
N CYS A 552 25.09 -2.69 14.71
CA CYS A 552 25.48 -3.08 13.37
C CYS A 552 26.55 -4.19 13.42
N ALA A 553 26.22 -5.36 12.89
CA ALA A 553 27.14 -6.48 12.90
C ALA A 553 28.49 -6.19 12.19
N SER A 554 28.50 -5.26 11.22
CA SER A 554 29.67 -4.93 10.41
C SER A 554 30.62 -3.94 11.07
N CYS A 555 30.16 -3.12 12.04
CA CYS A 555 31.01 -2.07 12.63
C CYS A 555 30.93 -1.97 14.16
N LYS A 556 30.17 -2.87 14.84
CA LYS A 556 30.17 -2.89 16.31
C LYS A 556 31.58 -3.19 16.84
N VAL A 557 31.95 -2.55 17.95
CA VAL A 557 33.25 -2.66 18.57
C VAL A 557 33.15 -3.43 19.87
N ALA A 558 33.94 -4.51 19.99
CA ALA A 558 34.08 -5.24 21.24
C ALA A 558 34.99 -4.47 22.21
N TYR A 559 34.67 -4.48 23.47
CA TYR A 559 35.50 -3.88 24.53
C TYR A 559 35.33 -4.63 25.83
N GLU A 560 36.31 -4.52 26.71
CA GLU A 560 36.22 -5.00 28.09
C GLU A 560 35.55 -3.89 28.95
N PRO A 561 34.44 -4.21 29.68
CA PRO A 561 33.76 -3.22 30.49
C PRO A 561 34.63 -2.79 31.66
N SER A 562 34.58 -1.48 32.01
CA SER A 562 35.13 -1.02 33.27
C SER A 562 34.34 -1.58 34.46
N HIS A 563 34.91 -1.58 35.63
CA HIS A 563 34.23 -1.98 36.87
C HIS A 563 32.95 -1.15 37.10
N GLU A 564 32.99 0.14 36.80
CA GLU A 564 31.84 1.04 36.95
C GLU A 564 30.72 0.71 35.97
N GLU A 565 31.05 0.46 34.71
CA GLU A 565 30.06 0.04 33.67
C GLU A 565 29.42 -1.29 34.01
N TRP A 566 30.22 -2.24 34.50
CA TRP A 566 29.69 -3.54 34.90
C TRP A 566 28.80 -3.42 36.15
N THR A 567 29.18 -2.64 37.14
CA THR A 567 28.36 -2.38 38.33
C THR A 567 27.03 -1.77 37.95
N ARG A 568 27.02 -0.76 37.07
CA ARG A 568 25.79 -0.18 36.55
C ARG A 568 24.92 -1.22 35.83
N LEU A 569 25.54 -2.09 35.00
CA LEU A 569 24.81 -3.15 34.28
C LEU A 569 24.18 -4.14 35.29
N ALA A 570 24.90 -4.52 36.37
CA ALA A 570 24.39 -5.41 37.39
C ALA A 570 23.28 -4.77 38.23
N GLU A 571 23.39 -3.49 38.57
CA GLU A 571 22.35 -2.70 39.26
C GLU A 571 21.07 -2.58 38.43
N GLU A 572 21.19 -2.28 37.14
CA GLU A 572 20.04 -2.20 36.23
C GLU A 572 19.37 -3.57 35.99
N HIS A 573 20.13 -4.67 36.02
CA HIS A 573 19.59 -6.03 36.01
C HIS A 573 18.80 -6.31 37.28
N GLY A 574 19.29 -5.89 38.40
CA GLY A 574 18.68 -6.15 39.70
C GLY A 574 18.72 -7.63 40.14
N PRO A 575 18.07 -7.97 41.25
CA PRO A 575 17.97 -9.32 41.76
C PRO A 575 17.00 -10.14 40.92
N GLY A 576 17.18 -11.46 40.87
CA GLY A 576 16.29 -12.38 40.19
C GLY A 576 17.01 -13.49 39.42
N ALA A 577 16.28 -14.18 38.55
CA ALA A 577 16.86 -15.26 37.74
C ALA A 577 17.91 -14.69 36.77
N GLY A 578 19.14 -15.21 36.84
CA GLY A 578 20.26 -14.77 36.03
C GLY A 578 20.92 -13.48 36.53
N ALA A 579 20.76 -13.13 37.82
CA ALA A 579 21.45 -12.01 38.40
C ALA A 579 22.96 -12.03 38.12
N LEU A 580 23.50 -10.87 37.73
CA LEU A 580 24.90 -10.77 37.32
C LEU A 580 25.81 -10.82 38.56
N PRO A 581 27.03 -11.39 38.45
CA PRO A 581 28.01 -11.34 39.49
C PRO A 581 28.48 -9.88 39.73
N HIS A 582 28.99 -9.57 40.90
CA HIS A 582 29.49 -8.23 41.24
C HIS A 582 30.67 -7.76 40.37
N GLU A 583 31.43 -8.71 39.82
CA GLU A 583 32.57 -8.44 38.94
C GLU A 583 32.38 -9.18 37.59
N PRO A 584 32.87 -8.59 36.49
CA PRO A 584 32.86 -9.28 35.20
C PRO A 584 33.76 -10.52 35.24
N GLN A 585 33.42 -11.54 34.52
CA GLN A 585 34.29 -12.70 34.35
C GLN A 585 35.56 -12.27 33.59
N PRO A 586 36.73 -12.90 33.88
CA PRO A 586 37.95 -12.60 33.13
C PRO A 586 37.72 -12.78 31.61
N GLY A 587 38.03 -11.75 30.83
CA GLY A 587 37.83 -11.74 29.40
C GLY A 587 36.36 -11.52 28.92
N GLN A 588 35.47 -11.08 29.84
CA GLN A 588 34.12 -10.71 29.49
C GLN A 588 34.12 -9.51 28.53
N GLN A 589 33.57 -9.68 27.34
CA GLN A 589 33.44 -8.61 26.36
C GLN A 589 32.00 -8.11 26.30
N LEU A 590 31.86 -6.80 26.18
CA LEU A 590 30.65 -6.11 25.75
C LEU A 590 30.88 -5.48 24.39
N TYR A 591 29.79 -5.01 23.77
CA TYR A 591 29.84 -4.40 22.45
C TYR A 591 29.17 -3.04 22.50
N ARG A 592 29.71 -2.09 21.74
CA ARG A 592 29.13 -0.74 21.55
C ARG A 592 29.02 -0.42 20.07
N ALA A 593 28.22 0.62 19.76
CA ALA A 593 28.15 1.14 18.41
C ALA A 593 29.54 1.63 17.97
N GLY A 594 29.98 1.24 16.78
CA GLY A 594 31.15 1.81 16.12
C GLY A 594 30.84 3.16 15.46
N ASP A 595 31.85 3.77 14.82
CA ASP A 595 31.75 5.06 14.13
C ASP A 595 30.77 5.06 12.95
N GLY A 596 30.20 3.89 12.66
CA GLY A 596 29.27 3.69 11.55
C GLY A 596 29.95 3.15 10.28
N CYS A 597 29.15 2.59 9.38
CA CYS A 597 29.60 2.08 8.09
C CYS A 597 28.47 2.19 7.06
N SER A 598 28.75 1.86 5.79
CA SER A 598 27.74 1.87 4.73
C SER A 598 26.52 0.97 5.02
N ALA A 599 26.73 -0.17 5.72
CA ALA A 599 25.65 -1.10 6.07
C ALA A 599 24.65 -0.52 7.07
N CYS A 600 25.10 0.36 8.00
CA CYS A 600 24.26 1.06 8.98
C CYS A 600 24.09 2.55 8.64
N ARG A 601 24.58 3.02 7.50
CA ARG A 601 24.51 4.42 7.06
C ARG A 601 25.11 5.41 8.09
N GLY A 602 26.23 5.04 8.69
CA GLY A 602 26.94 5.90 9.65
C GLY A 602 26.36 5.90 11.08
N THR A 603 25.27 5.16 11.38
CA THR A 603 24.60 5.23 12.69
C THR A 603 25.18 4.31 13.75
N GLY A 604 25.95 3.29 13.36
CA GLY A 604 26.40 2.23 14.28
C GLY A 604 25.31 1.19 14.62
N TYR A 605 24.03 1.43 14.25
CA TYR A 605 22.89 0.56 14.52
C TYR A 605 22.21 0.11 13.22
N LYS A 606 21.62 -1.09 13.23
CA LYS A 606 20.88 -1.62 12.08
C LYS A 606 19.75 -2.54 12.53
N GLY A 607 18.54 -2.15 12.17
CA GLY A 607 17.33 -2.88 12.48
C GLY A 607 16.91 -2.76 13.95
N ARG A 608 15.75 -3.33 14.25
CA ARG A 608 15.15 -3.37 15.59
C ARG A 608 14.74 -4.78 15.94
N PHE A 609 14.81 -5.13 17.23
CA PHE A 609 14.30 -6.38 17.78
C PHE A 609 13.62 -6.16 19.12
N GLY A 610 12.82 -7.16 19.55
CA GLY A 610 12.05 -7.05 20.79
C GLY A 610 12.87 -7.36 22.04
N ILE A 611 12.58 -6.66 23.14
CA ILE A 611 12.82 -7.11 24.51
C ILE A 611 11.46 -7.45 25.14
N HIS A 612 11.43 -8.48 25.98
CA HIS A 612 10.18 -9.14 26.36
C HIS A 612 10.12 -9.46 27.84
N GLU A 613 8.93 -9.27 28.43
CA GLU A 613 8.56 -9.72 29.76
C GLU A 613 7.32 -10.57 29.63
N LEU A 614 7.43 -11.88 29.95
CA LEU A 614 6.31 -12.83 29.84
C LEU A 614 5.82 -13.29 31.21
N LEU A 615 4.64 -12.82 31.59
CA LEU A 615 3.90 -13.27 32.76
C LEU A 615 2.95 -14.40 32.34
N VAL A 616 3.09 -15.57 32.95
CA VAL A 616 2.21 -16.73 32.74
C VAL A 616 1.20 -16.80 33.88
N SER A 617 -0.07 -17.06 33.57
CA SER A 617 -1.15 -17.17 34.57
C SER A 617 -1.07 -18.48 35.31
N SER A 618 -0.26 -18.54 36.36
CA SER A 618 -0.19 -19.64 37.33
C SER A 618 -1.36 -19.57 38.33
N GLU A 619 -1.52 -20.62 39.16
CA GLU A 619 -2.49 -20.58 40.25
C GLU A 619 -2.25 -19.44 41.23
N ARG A 620 -0.99 -19.11 41.52
CA ARG A 620 -0.62 -18.00 42.38
C ARG A 620 -0.99 -16.64 41.76
N ILE A 621 -0.74 -16.48 40.47
CA ILE A 621 -1.13 -15.28 39.72
C ILE A 621 -2.66 -15.17 39.66
N ARG A 622 -3.40 -16.25 39.38
CA ARG A 622 -4.87 -16.25 39.44
C ARG A 622 -5.39 -15.86 40.81
N SER A 623 -4.79 -16.42 41.89
CA SER A 623 -5.13 -16.05 43.26
C SER A 623 -4.87 -14.56 43.55
N ALA A 624 -3.77 -14.01 43.01
CA ALA A 624 -3.48 -12.57 43.13
C ALA A 624 -4.55 -11.70 42.43
N ILE A 625 -4.99 -12.14 41.23
CA ILE A 625 -6.06 -11.46 40.45
C ILE A 625 -7.39 -11.52 41.23
N TYR A 626 -7.80 -12.69 41.76
CA TYR A 626 -9.01 -12.84 42.53
C TYR A 626 -9.06 -11.89 43.75
N ARG A 627 -7.91 -11.72 44.42
CA ARG A 627 -7.77 -10.85 45.58
C ARG A 627 -7.52 -9.39 45.21
N LYS A 628 -7.45 -9.06 43.93
CA LYS A 628 -7.11 -7.72 43.42
C LYS A 628 -5.82 -7.17 44.09
N GLN A 629 -4.77 -8.00 44.16
CA GLN A 629 -3.53 -7.61 44.78
C GLN A 629 -2.85 -6.44 44.02
N PRO A 630 -2.08 -5.60 44.71
CA PRO A 630 -1.32 -4.52 44.09
C PRO A 630 -0.35 -5.03 43.01
N VAL A 631 -0.04 -4.16 42.02
CA VAL A 631 0.90 -4.48 40.92
C VAL A 631 2.22 -5.04 41.43
N GLY A 632 2.75 -4.50 42.56
CA GLY A 632 4.00 -4.94 43.17
C GLY A 632 3.97 -6.41 43.59
N ASP A 633 2.89 -6.87 44.25
CA ASP A 633 2.73 -8.25 44.71
C ASP A 633 2.61 -9.22 43.53
N VAL A 634 1.85 -8.80 42.48
CA VAL A 634 1.73 -9.60 41.25
C VAL A 634 3.10 -9.73 40.56
N ARG A 635 3.88 -8.64 40.51
CA ARG A 635 5.23 -8.62 39.94
C ARG A 635 6.18 -9.54 40.73
N GLU A 636 6.19 -9.44 42.07
CA GLU A 636 7.01 -10.28 42.93
C GLU A 636 6.68 -11.76 42.75
N THR A 637 5.38 -12.08 42.71
CA THR A 637 4.90 -13.44 42.44
C THR A 637 5.43 -13.94 41.10
N ALA A 638 5.27 -13.17 40.02
CA ALA A 638 5.71 -13.54 38.68
C ALA A 638 7.23 -13.72 38.59
N LEU A 639 8.01 -12.83 39.22
CA LEU A 639 9.47 -12.93 39.30
C LEU A 639 9.89 -14.22 40.04
N SER A 640 9.22 -14.55 41.15
CA SER A 640 9.48 -15.79 41.92
C SER A 640 9.22 -17.07 41.09
N GLU A 641 8.38 -16.99 40.08
CA GLU A 641 8.05 -18.07 39.13
C GLU A 641 8.93 -18.04 37.86
N GLY A 642 9.95 -17.19 37.84
CA GLY A 642 10.94 -17.13 36.77
C GLY A 642 10.58 -16.22 35.62
N MET A 643 9.68 -15.26 35.79
CA MET A 643 9.53 -14.15 34.86
C MET A 643 10.80 -13.30 34.87
N SER A 644 11.29 -12.88 33.72
CA SER A 644 12.32 -11.84 33.57
C SER A 644 11.65 -10.54 33.17
N THR A 645 12.09 -9.41 33.75
CA THR A 645 11.63 -8.09 33.36
C THR A 645 12.15 -7.68 31.98
N LEU A 646 11.56 -6.63 31.38
CA LEU A 646 12.06 -6.04 30.12
C LEU A 646 13.55 -5.67 30.21
N LYS A 647 13.98 -5.08 31.35
CA LYS A 647 15.39 -4.72 31.56
C LYS A 647 16.28 -5.96 31.64
N GLN A 648 15.88 -6.98 32.36
CA GLN A 648 16.64 -8.22 32.47
C GLN A 648 16.82 -8.93 31.13
N ASP A 649 15.73 -9.08 30.37
CA ASP A 649 15.81 -9.67 29.01
C ASP A 649 16.69 -8.80 28.08
N GLY A 650 16.60 -7.48 28.21
CA GLY A 650 17.45 -6.54 27.47
C GLY A 650 18.93 -6.67 27.83
N ILE A 651 19.28 -6.77 29.11
CA ILE A 651 20.65 -6.91 29.57
C ILE A 651 21.26 -8.23 29.10
N HIS A 652 20.52 -9.31 29.09
CA HIS A 652 20.98 -10.57 28.48
C HIS A 652 21.34 -10.40 26.99
N LYS A 653 20.60 -9.54 26.27
CA LYS A 653 20.91 -9.21 24.87
C LYS A 653 22.11 -8.28 24.71
N VAL A 654 22.38 -7.42 25.72
CA VAL A 654 23.63 -6.64 25.78
C VAL A 654 24.82 -7.58 25.94
N LEU A 655 24.74 -8.54 26.87
CA LEU A 655 25.77 -9.56 27.07
C LEU A 655 26.02 -10.41 25.82
N ALA A 656 24.97 -10.67 25.04
CA ALA A 656 25.06 -11.35 23.75
C ALA A 656 25.60 -10.46 22.61
N GLY A 657 25.86 -9.17 22.85
CA GLY A 657 26.37 -8.22 21.85
C GLY A 657 25.37 -7.88 20.75
N ALA A 658 24.06 -7.96 21.05
CA ALA A 658 22.99 -7.61 20.13
C ALA A 658 22.65 -6.13 20.17
N THR A 659 22.81 -5.49 21.34
CA THR A 659 22.52 -4.06 21.60
C THR A 659 23.46 -3.55 22.70
N ASP A 660 23.30 -2.29 23.09
CA ASP A 660 24.03 -1.69 24.22
C ASP A 660 23.08 -1.28 25.38
N LEU A 661 23.66 -0.96 26.53
CA LEU A 661 22.90 -0.65 27.73
C LEU A 661 22.05 0.61 27.59
N GLU A 662 22.50 1.62 26.84
CA GLU A 662 21.74 2.87 26.66
C GLU A 662 20.42 2.64 25.93
N GLN A 663 20.41 1.74 24.93
CA GLN A 663 19.18 1.35 24.23
C GLN A 663 18.19 0.68 25.18
N ILE A 664 18.68 -0.14 26.11
CA ILE A 664 17.82 -0.86 27.05
C ILE A 664 17.21 0.09 28.07
N VAL A 665 18.03 0.94 28.71
CA VAL A 665 17.54 1.92 29.70
C VAL A 665 16.53 2.87 29.05
N THR A 666 16.87 3.43 27.89
CA THR A 666 15.96 4.34 27.17
C THR A 666 14.63 3.68 26.79
N ALA A 667 14.64 2.41 26.44
CA ALA A 667 13.42 1.70 26.01
C ALA A 667 12.59 1.21 27.20
N ALA A 668 13.21 0.79 28.31
CA ALA A 668 12.52 0.21 29.47
C ALA A 668 11.94 1.27 30.41
N ASP A 669 12.53 2.48 30.46
CA ASP A 669 12.07 3.58 31.30
C ASP A 669 10.96 4.44 30.63
N ARG A 670 10.71 4.25 29.34
CA ARG A 670 9.59 4.82 28.60
C ARG A 670 8.32 3.97 28.80
#